data_597faf739689e39e16845235e4009181
#
_entry.id   597faf739689e39e16845235e4009181
#
_cell.length_a   1.000
_cell.length_b   1.000
_cell.length_c   1.000
_cell.angle_alpha   90.00
_cell.angle_beta   90.00
_cell.angle_gamma   90.00
#
_symmetry.space_group_name_H-M   'P 1'
#
loop_
_entity.id
_entity.type
_entity.pdbx_description
1 polymer ?
#
loop_
_entity_poly.entity_id
_entity_poly.type
_entity_poly.pdbx_seq_one_letter_code
_entity_poly.pdbx_strand_id
1 'polypeptide(L)'
;MKIINGLAAVTLYLLIIVSSVGAQSFEYFPGAKYDPAIPKLKEIVGHDWGQRITTHSEAVAYINALQQSAPGRIKVVKYGETWEGKSLHVVFIGSASNISRLESIKAGMEKLSDPRKTTPGEANQLIASLPSMLWLMCSVHGNEISGVDAGLLTAYHMLAIQNDELVSNAMLNTVVMIDPMQNPDGRDRFINYFRQNLGRFPDSDLQSAEHNETWPSGRVNHYLFDMNRDWFAQTQPETRGRTRVFLQWFPQVVADLHEIGTSSTYYFAPPALPWNPNLTRQQLDWLAKMGKNNAAWFDRFKFDYFTRENYDSFYPGYGEGWPLFHGSIGMTYEQASVRGLEAMRDDETVMLYRDSIQHHFIASLSTIEMTAKNREVLLRNFYDYRRNAIEEGKSEAVKEYIITPGNDPNRAARLAELLMMSGIEVRRAEAPFKNPRTRDYFEGVTLPREFPAGSYLVTLSQPAKRLAKTLMDKHTEQDKEFLDEQRRRNKLRQSEDFYDVTGWSLPLLFDVPCFMAEQPSDVKAVVLKEPPRPAGRLSGGQAKLAYLIPWGTQSAASALADIFRQNIRVHEIDKAFKLNGTSFPAGTLIVKVKDNPADLYERMLKVADGHGADVFATDSAWVEDGPNFGSANVRFLTRPKIAIAYNAPVSPNSVGWLRYIIEQRYGYPVTTIRAEQLRSADLSRYNVLILPDGGSGYSQNLGDGAAVKEWVQRGGVLIGIAGAVNWLADEKVGLLAVKREKREKAEVKSEKKDAAETAARPDALEKAVEPSDEFPSSVPGAIVRIKVDQSHWLGYGYGETTSVMVDSNRIFSLIKLDKGTNVGVYLPEDRMLLSGFMWDDSKKQLPNKAYLIHSRMGRGHIVGFAEDPNYRAFMDGLNLMMINSIFLGPGH
;
A
#
# COMPACT_ATOMS: atom_id res chain seq x y z
N MET A 1 -22.69 -33.24 72.24
CA MET A 1 -21.51 -32.35 72.12
C MET A 1 -20.28 -32.97 71.35
N LYS A 2 -20.05 -34.28 71.37
CA LYS A 2 -18.93 -34.93 70.70
C LYS A 2 -19.13 -35.14 69.16
N ILE A 3 -20.38 -35.12 68.69
CA ILE A 3 -20.67 -35.27 67.24
C ILE A 3 -20.55 -33.96 66.46
N ILE A 4 -20.80 -32.84 67.10
CA ILE A 4 -20.72 -31.49 66.48
C ILE A 4 -19.26 -31.06 66.25
N ASN A 5 -18.34 -31.46 67.11
CA ASN A 5 -16.93 -31.16 66.98
C ASN A 5 -16.24 -31.97 65.87
N GLY A 6 -16.75 -33.17 65.53
CA GLY A 6 -16.24 -33.96 64.40
C GLY A 6 -16.62 -33.37 63.03
N LEU A 7 -17.83 -32.85 62.87
CA LEU A 7 -18.25 -32.22 61.62
C LEU A 7 -17.53 -30.87 61.36
N ALA A 8 -17.30 -30.07 62.38
CA ALA A 8 -16.56 -28.83 62.22
C ALA A 8 -15.08 -29.03 61.81
N ALA A 9 -14.42 -30.09 62.33
CA ALA A 9 -13.05 -30.43 61.97
C ALA A 9 -12.94 -31.00 60.54
N VAL A 10 -13.94 -31.77 60.07
CA VAL A 10 -13.98 -32.29 58.68
C VAL A 10 -14.30 -31.18 57.71
N THR A 11 -15.20 -30.24 58.02
CA THR A 11 -15.52 -29.09 57.16
C THR A 11 -14.33 -28.10 57.08
N LEU A 12 -13.58 -27.91 58.17
CA LEU A 12 -12.39 -27.07 58.14
C LEU A 12 -11.22 -27.72 57.38
N TYR A 13 -11.11 -29.05 57.41
CA TYR A 13 -10.10 -29.77 56.63
C TYR A 13 -10.44 -29.82 55.13
N LEU A 14 -11.72 -29.94 54.77
CA LEU A 14 -12.21 -29.79 53.39
C LEU A 14 -12.09 -28.35 52.88
N LEU A 15 -12.30 -27.32 53.71
CA LEU A 15 -12.06 -25.92 53.32
C LEU A 15 -10.56 -25.61 53.16
N ILE A 16 -9.68 -26.24 53.91
CA ILE A 16 -8.23 -26.09 53.77
C ILE A 16 -7.70 -26.83 52.53
N ILE A 17 -8.31 -27.94 52.11
CA ILE A 17 -7.90 -28.66 50.90
C ILE A 17 -8.42 -27.94 49.65
N VAL A 18 -9.55 -27.26 49.71
CA VAL A 18 -10.05 -26.46 48.57
C VAL A 18 -9.29 -25.12 48.39
N SER A 19 -8.61 -24.65 49.45
CA SER A 19 -7.80 -23.39 49.38
C SER A 19 -6.36 -23.60 48.91
N SER A 20 -5.93 -24.82 48.57
CA SER A 20 -4.57 -25.10 48.11
C SER A 20 -4.47 -25.68 46.70
N VAL A 21 -5.55 -25.58 45.90
CA VAL A 21 -5.38 -25.60 44.43
C VAL A 21 -4.85 -24.21 44.07
N GLY A 22 -3.60 -23.97 44.32
CA GLY A 22 -2.91 -22.81 43.75
C GLY A 22 -3.19 -22.83 42.24
N ALA A 23 -3.77 -21.74 41.74
CA ALA A 23 -3.92 -21.58 40.29
C ALA A 23 -2.56 -21.83 39.66
N GLN A 24 -2.41 -22.99 39.01
CA GLN A 24 -1.18 -23.36 38.31
C GLN A 24 -0.94 -22.23 37.29
N SER A 25 0.18 -21.52 37.45
CA SER A 25 0.50 -20.41 36.53
C SER A 25 0.55 -20.95 35.11
N PHE A 26 -0.10 -20.31 34.17
CA PHE A 26 -0.08 -20.70 32.78
C PHE A 26 1.37 -20.72 32.25
N GLU A 27 1.82 -21.83 31.72
CA GLU A 27 3.16 -22.00 31.17
C GLU A 27 3.11 -21.92 29.65
N TYR A 28 3.64 -20.84 29.09
CA TYR A 28 3.75 -20.66 27.63
C TYR A 28 4.62 -21.75 26.99
N PHE A 29 5.65 -22.20 27.69
CA PHE A 29 6.51 -23.32 27.30
C PHE A 29 6.66 -24.29 28.49
N PRO A 30 5.94 -25.41 28.46
CA PRO A 30 5.88 -26.34 29.60
C PRO A 30 7.25 -26.87 30.02
N GLY A 31 7.56 -26.78 31.31
CA GLY A 31 8.81 -27.27 31.93
C GLY A 31 10.02 -26.34 31.73
N ALA A 32 9.86 -25.16 31.12
CA ALA A 32 10.95 -24.20 30.97
C ALA A 32 11.47 -23.68 32.31
N LYS A 33 12.78 -23.56 32.42
CA LYS A 33 13.45 -22.92 33.56
C LYS A 33 14.11 -21.65 33.04
N TYR A 34 13.82 -20.55 33.71
CA TYR A 34 14.30 -19.23 33.32
C TYR A 34 15.30 -18.66 34.33
N ASP A 35 16.31 -17.94 33.83
CA ASP A 35 17.28 -17.19 34.61
C ASP A 35 16.61 -15.99 35.30
N PRO A 36 16.56 -15.96 36.65
CA PRO A 36 15.92 -14.86 37.36
C PRO A 36 16.59 -13.50 37.20
N ALA A 37 17.82 -13.46 36.64
CA ALA A 37 18.51 -12.21 36.33
C ALA A 37 17.92 -11.49 35.12
N ILE A 38 17.13 -12.17 34.26
CA ILE A 38 16.44 -11.57 33.14
C ILE A 38 14.99 -11.26 33.55
N PRO A 39 14.59 -9.96 33.55
CA PRO A 39 13.30 -9.57 34.11
C PRO A 39 12.13 -10.10 33.24
N LYS A 40 11.07 -10.58 33.89
CA LYS A 40 9.79 -10.88 33.25
C LYS A 40 9.07 -9.57 32.92
N LEU A 41 8.14 -9.61 31.95
CA LEU A 41 7.33 -8.46 31.55
C LEU A 41 6.68 -7.77 32.79
N LYS A 42 6.08 -8.57 33.68
CA LYS A 42 5.41 -8.10 34.89
C LYS A 42 6.28 -7.26 35.81
N GLU A 43 7.57 -7.55 35.89
CA GLU A 43 8.50 -6.84 36.76
C GLU A 43 8.81 -5.42 36.27
N ILE A 44 8.58 -5.17 34.96
CA ILE A 44 8.87 -3.88 34.33
C ILE A 44 7.59 -3.07 34.12
N VAL A 45 6.49 -3.70 33.66
CA VAL A 45 5.27 -2.98 33.25
C VAL A 45 4.06 -3.23 34.16
N GLY A 46 4.20 -4.12 35.16
CA GLY A 46 3.18 -4.37 36.17
C GLY A 46 2.05 -5.37 35.78
N HIS A 47 2.13 -5.97 34.60
CA HIS A 47 1.24 -7.05 34.18
C HIS A 47 2.00 -8.14 33.43
N ASP A 48 1.53 -9.38 33.49
CA ASP A 48 2.08 -10.50 32.75
C ASP A 48 1.47 -10.61 31.34
N TRP A 49 2.10 -11.37 30.46
CA TRP A 49 1.58 -11.67 29.13
C TRP A 49 0.16 -12.24 29.22
N GLY A 50 -0.74 -11.81 28.35
CA GLY A 50 -2.14 -12.26 28.31
C GLY A 50 -3.06 -11.68 29.38
N GLN A 51 -2.53 -10.94 30.36
CA GLN A 51 -3.36 -10.26 31.36
C GLN A 51 -3.88 -8.89 30.90
N ARG A 52 -3.09 -8.20 30.07
CA ARG A 52 -3.42 -6.90 29.46
C ARG A 52 -2.74 -6.82 28.09
N ILE A 53 -3.27 -5.97 27.25
CA ILE A 53 -2.67 -5.69 25.94
C ILE A 53 -1.52 -4.69 26.14
N THR A 54 -0.29 -5.09 25.81
CA THR A 54 0.92 -4.27 25.99
C THR A 54 0.93 -3.06 25.05
N THR A 55 1.09 -1.86 25.61
CA THR A 55 1.18 -0.61 24.86
C THR A 55 2.54 -0.40 24.23
N HIS A 56 2.66 0.60 23.31
CA HIS A 56 3.94 0.96 22.72
C HIS A 56 4.98 1.36 23.78
N SER A 57 4.62 2.21 24.74
CA SER A 57 5.54 2.65 25.78
C SER A 57 6.00 1.51 26.71
N GLU A 58 5.09 0.58 27.03
CA GLU A 58 5.41 -0.61 27.81
C GLU A 58 6.36 -1.56 27.04
N ALA A 59 6.10 -1.78 25.75
CA ALA A 59 6.98 -2.59 24.90
C ALA A 59 8.39 -1.99 24.81
N VAL A 60 8.52 -0.67 24.61
CA VAL A 60 9.81 0.04 24.56
C VAL A 60 10.52 -0.04 25.90
N ALA A 61 9.82 0.15 27.02
CA ALA A 61 10.40 0.00 28.35
C ALA A 61 10.94 -1.41 28.56
N TYR A 62 10.19 -2.43 28.14
CA TYR A 62 10.58 -3.82 28.33
C TYR A 62 11.79 -4.23 27.49
N ILE A 63 11.85 -3.91 26.19
CA ILE A 63 13.02 -4.25 25.36
C ILE A 63 14.28 -3.54 25.85
N ASN A 64 14.17 -2.33 26.39
CA ASN A 64 15.29 -1.61 27.02
C ASN A 64 15.74 -2.29 28.32
N ALA A 65 14.81 -2.79 29.15
CA ALA A 65 15.14 -3.55 30.35
C ALA A 65 15.84 -4.88 30.01
N LEU A 66 15.39 -5.59 28.98
CA LEU A 66 16.08 -6.78 28.47
C LEU A 66 17.50 -6.46 28.00
N GLN A 67 17.69 -5.34 27.30
CA GLN A 67 19.03 -4.92 26.87
C GLN A 67 19.94 -4.59 28.06
N GLN A 68 19.41 -3.98 29.11
CA GLN A 68 20.18 -3.68 30.32
C GLN A 68 20.58 -4.94 31.08
N SER A 69 19.69 -5.95 31.12
CA SER A 69 19.95 -7.23 31.85
C SER A 69 20.90 -8.17 31.09
N ALA A 70 20.92 -8.11 29.75
CA ALA A 70 21.74 -8.98 28.90
C ALA A 70 22.50 -8.25 27.79
N PRO A 71 23.27 -7.19 28.05
CA PRO A 71 23.82 -6.28 27.04
C PRO A 71 24.75 -6.96 26.02
N GLY A 72 25.30 -8.11 26.33
CA GLY A 72 26.13 -8.88 25.41
C GLY A 72 25.34 -9.79 24.46
N ARG A 73 24.05 -10.02 24.69
CA ARG A 73 23.23 -10.96 23.90
C ARG A 73 22.06 -10.33 23.16
N ILE A 74 21.81 -9.05 23.40
CA ILE A 74 20.73 -8.28 22.77
C ILE A 74 21.23 -6.90 22.38
N LYS A 75 20.74 -6.37 21.24
CA LYS A 75 20.94 -4.99 20.80
C LYS A 75 19.62 -4.43 20.30
N VAL A 76 19.16 -3.33 20.92
CA VAL A 76 17.97 -2.58 20.48
C VAL A 76 18.42 -1.44 19.57
N VAL A 77 17.81 -1.32 18.39
CA VAL A 77 18.13 -0.28 17.41
C VAL A 77 16.84 0.43 17.02
N LYS A 78 16.80 1.75 17.22
CA LYS A 78 15.74 2.60 16.67
C LYS A 78 15.99 2.79 15.17
N TYR A 79 15.01 2.46 14.30
CA TYR A 79 15.14 2.56 12.86
C TYR A 79 14.29 3.67 12.22
N GLY A 80 13.38 4.27 12.98
CA GLY A 80 12.51 5.33 12.49
C GLY A 80 11.56 5.87 13.56
N GLU A 81 10.64 6.69 13.08
CA GLU A 81 9.50 7.22 13.84
C GLU A 81 8.25 7.19 12.97
N THR A 82 7.09 7.04 13.62
CA THR A 82 5.79 7.15 12.96
C THR A 82 5.41 8.61 12.71
N TRP A 83 4.29 8.84 12.04
CA TRP A 83 3.71 10.19 11.88
C TRP A 83 3.40 10.87 13.23
N GLU A 84 3.07 10.11 14.27
CA GLU A 84 2.80 10.64 15.62
C GLU A 84 4.08 10.77 16.47
N GLY A 85 5.26 10.52 15.89
CA GLY A 85 6.56 10.64 16.57
C GLY A 85 6.89 9.47 17.50
N LYS A 86 6.17 8.34 17.40
CA LYS A 86 6.50 7.13 18.14
C LYS A 86 7.69 6.41 17.53
N SER A 87 8.62 5.97 18.39
CA SER A 87 9.84 5.30 17.95
C SER A 87 9.59 3.87 17.47
N LEU A 88 10.23 3.52 16.36
CA LEU A 88 10.20 2.18 15.75
C LEU A 88 11.53 1.47 16.05
N HIS A 89 11.46 0.21 16.49
CA HIS A 89 12.64 -0.51 16.97
C HIS A 89 12.76 -1.89 16.34
N VAL A 90 13.99 -2.30 16.10
CA VAL A 90 14.34 -3.69 15.83
C VAL A 90 15.28 -4.19 16.92
N VAL A 91 15.02 -5.38 17.43
CA VAL A 91 15.78 -6.03 18.50
C VAL A 91 16.59 -7.16 17.89
N PHE A 92 17.91 -7.13 18.02
CA PHE A 92 18.83 -8.18 17.59
C PHE A 92 19.19 -9.05 18.77
N ILE A 93 18.99 -10.38 18.66
CA ILE A 93 19.29 -11.37 19.70
C ILE A 93 20.19 -12.45 19.11
N GLY A 94 21.26 -12.79 19.84
CA GLY A 94 22.23 -13.80 19.44
C GLY A 94 23.27 -14.07 20.53
N SER A 95 24.25 -14.93 20.25
CA SER A 95 25.37 -15.13 21.17
C SER A 95 26.16 -13.84 21.39
N ALA A 96 26.89 -13.74 22.47
CA ALA A 96 27.77 -12.59 22.76
C ALA A 96 28.76 -12.34 21.59
N SER A 97 29.27 -13.40 21.00
CA SER A 97 30.13 -13.29 19.81
C SER A 97 29.38 -12.69 18.60
N ASN A 98 28.13 -13.07 18.36
CA ASN A 98 27.34 -12.52 17.23
C ASN A 98 26.96 -11.06 17.48
N ILE A 99 26.51 -10.71 18.68
CA ILE A 99 26.09 -9.35 19.02
C ILE A 99 27.29 -8.38 19.01
N SER A 100 28.46 -8.81 19.48
CA SER A 100 29.66 -7.95 19.48
C SER A 100 30.18 -7.64 18.06
N ARG A 101 29.88 -8.47 17.06
CA ARG A 101 30.33 -8.30 15.66
C ARG A 101 29.22 -7.96 14.67
N LEU A 102 28.11 -7.40 15.12
CA LEU A 102 26.96 -7.07 14.24
C LEU A 102 27.37 -6.27 13.00
N GLU A 103 28.23 -5.27 13.12
CA GLU A 103 28.71 -4.50 11.95
C GLU A 103 29.51 -5.35 10.95
N SER A 104 30.30 -6.30 11.43
CA SER A 104 30.99 -7.25 10.57
C SER A 104 30.03 -8.23 9.89
N ILE A 105 29.00 -8.68 10.60
CA ILE A 105 27.92 -9.53 10.02
C ILE A 105 27.20 -8.75 8.92
N LYS A 106 26.83 -7.50 9.20
CA LYS A 106 26.18 -6.61 8.22
C LYS A 106 27.01 -6.44 6.95
N ALA A 107 28.32 -6.14 7.10
CA ALA A 107 29.24 -6.03 5.96
C ALA A 107 29.38 -7.35 5.19
N GLY A 108 29.36 -8.50 5.88
CA GLY A 108 29.35 -9.81 5.26
C GLY A 108 28.07 -10.09 4.45
N MET A 109 26.91 -9.72 5.00
CA MET A 109 25.61 -9.85 4.31
C MET A 109 25.56 -8.94 3.08
N GLU A 110 26.07 -7.70 3.17
CA GLU A 110 26.19 -6.81 2.00
C GLU A 110 27.03 -7.44 0.88
N LYS A 111 28.16 -8.07 1.22
CA LYS A 111 28.98 -8.80 0.24
C LYS A 111 28.23 -9.97 -0.40
N LEU A 112 27.53 -10.79 0.41
CA LEU A 112 26.72 -11.90 -0.12
C LEU A 112 25.55 -11.43 -0.98
N SER A 113 25.01 -10.26 -0.69
CA SER A 113 23.85 -9.70 -1.42
C SER A 113 24.21 -9.22 -2.84
N ASP A 114 25.50 -8.97 -3.14
CA ASP A 114 25.96 -8.59 -4.48
C ASP A 114 27.09 -9.49 -4.99
N PRO A 115 26.77 -10.61 -5.63
CA PRO A 115 27.75 -11.55 -6.19
C PRO A 115 28.71 -10.97 -7.22
N ARG A 116 28.48 -9.74 -7.71
CA ARG A 116 29.42 -9.03 -8.60
C ARG A 116 30.64 -8.49 -7.83
N LYS A 117 30.51 -8.31 -6.51
CA LYS A 117 31.53 -7.75 -5.62
C LYS A 117 32.24 -8.83 -4.77
N THR A 118 31.85 -10.10 -4.91
CA THR A 118 32.31 -11.20 -4.07
C THR A 118 32.74 -12.38 -4.92
N THR A 119 33.97 -12.82 -4.79
CA THR A 119 34.44 -14.04 -5.47
C THR A 119 33.80 -15.29 -4.88
N PRO A 120 33.67 -16.39 -5.63
CA PRO A 120 33.14 -17.66 -5.11
C PRO A 120 33.87 -18.18 -3.87
N GLY A 121 35.17 -17.95 -3.77
CA GLY A 121 35.98 -18.32 -2.61
C GLY A 121 35.61 -17.50 -1.35
N GLU A 122 35.51 -16.18 -1.50
CA GLU A 122 35.05 -15.29 -0.42
C GLU A 122 33.60 -15.59 0.01
N ALA A 123 32.72 -15.85 -0.94
CA ALA A 123 31.34 -16.24 -0.63
C ALA A 123 31.31 -17.54 0.21
N ASN A 124 32.12 -18.53 -0.12
CA ASN A 124 32.20 -19.77 0.65
C ASN A 124 32.71 -19.52 2.08
N GLN A 125 33.71 -18.66 2.27
CA GLN A 125 34.23 -18.29 3.58
C GLN A 125 33.18 -17.52 4.40
N LEU A 126 32.45 -16.60 3.80
CA LEU A 126 31.38 -15.85 4.45
C LEU A 126 30.23 -16.79 4.86
N ILE A 127 29.79 -17.69 3.98
CA ILE A 127 28.74 -18.69 4.27
C ILE A 127 29.15 -19.59 5.43
N ALA A 128 30.41 -20.03 5.48
CA ALA A 128 30.92 -20.86 6.58
C ALA A 128 30.94 -20.12 7.94
N SER A 129 31.14 -18.79 7.96
CA SER A 129 31.43 -18.01 9.17
C SER A 129 30.29 -17.09 9.66
N LEU A 130 29.36 -16.70 8.80
CA LEU A 130 28.25 -15.82 9.16
C LEU A 130 27.11 -16.60 9.84
N PRO A 131 26.41 -16.02 10.84
CA PRO A 131 25.13 -16.53 11.28
C PRO A 131 24.06 -16.28 10.18
N SER A 132 23.02 -17.11 10.15
CA SER A 132 21.81 -16.77 9.40
C SER A 132 21.07 -15.61 10.09
N MET A 133 20.25 -14.88 9.34
CA MET A 133 19.42 -13.78 9.84
C MET A 133 17.95 -14.19 9.72
N LEU A 134 17.21 -14.11 10.81
CA LEU A 134 15.75 -14.28 10.86
C LEU A 134 15.12 -12.98 11.32
N TRP A 135 14.04 -12.54 10.67
CA TRP A 135 13.25 -11.39 11.10
C TRP A 135 11.82 -11.79 11.42
N LEU A 136 11.43 -11.63 12.69
CA LEU A 136 10.06 -11.72 13.17
C LEU A 136 9.46 -10.31 13.19
N MET A 137 8.41 -10.08 12.46
CA MET A 137 7.74 -8.80 12.32
C MET A 137 6.35 -8.88 12.98
N CYS A 138 5.99 -7.89 13.81
CA CYS A 138 4.77 -7.93 14.59
C CYS A 138 3.93 -6.67 14.38
N SER A 139 2.61 -6.85 14.32
CA SER A 139 1.64 -5.75 14.41
C SER A 139 1.80 -4.67 13.33
N VAL A 140 1.94 -5.06 12.07
CA VAL A 140 1.79 -4.14 10.93
C VAL A 140 0.37 -3.58 10.88
N HIS A 141 -0.61 -4.38 11.31
CA HIS A 141 -1.95 -3.95 11.69
C HIS A 141 -2.02 -3.78 13.20
N GLY A 142 -2.32 -2.56 13.66
CA GLY A 142 -2.23 -2.23 15.08
C GLY A 142 -3.26 -2.92 15.98
N ASN A 143 -4.40 -3.34 15.42
CA ASN A 143 -5.46 -4.07 16.11
C ASN A 143 -5.27 -5.61 16.10
N GLU A 144 -4.23 -6.11 15.49
CA GLU A 144 -3.78 -7.50 15.56
C GLU A 144 -2.79 -7.60 16.71
N ILE A 145 -3.29 -7.97 17.88
CA ILE A 145 -2.67 -7.60 19.16
C ILE A 145 -1.66 -8.62 19.70
N SER A 146 -1.85 -9.92 19.41
CA SER A 146 -1.06 -10.99 20.04
C SER A 146 0.39 -11.06 19.56
N GLY A 147 0.67 -10.64 18.32
CA GLY A 147 2.01 -10.67 17.76
C GLY A 147 3.04 -9.85 18.55
N VAL A 148 2.66 -8.69 19.11
CA VAL A 148 3.55 -7.86 19.94
C VAL A 148 3.99 -8.62 21.18
N ASP A 149 3.03 -9.12 21.93
CA ASP A 149 3.28 -9.81 23.19
C ASP A 149 4.04 -11.15 22.96
N ALA A 150 3.74 -11.84 21.84
CA ALA A 150 4.49 -13.04 21.42
C ALA A 150 5.94 -12.72 21.03
N GLY A 151 6.18 -11.61 20.34
CA GLY A 151 7.54 -11.14 20.01
C GLY A 151 8.35 -10.79 21.27
N LEU A 152 7.73 -10.10 22.22
CA LEU A 152 8.37 -9.77 23.52
C LEU A 152 8.63 -11.05 24.35
N LEU A 153 7.69 -12.00 24.38
CA LEU A 153 7.86 -13.30 25.03
C LEU A 153 8.97 -14.11 24.37
N THR A 154 9.05 -14.10 23.03
CA THR A 154 10.14 -14.76 22.29
C THR A 154 11.50 -14.17 22.66
N ALA A 155 11.61 -12.84 22.74
CA ALA A 155 12.83 -12.16 23.17
C ALA A 155 13.23 -12.57 24.59
N TYR A 156 12.30 -12.57 25.54
CA TYR A 156 12.52 -13.03 26.91
C TYR A 156 12.97 -14.50 26.93
N HIS A 157 12.26 -15.38 26.26
CA HIS A 157 12.53 -16.81 26.23
C HIS A 157 13.96 -17.09 25.73
N MET A 158 14.36 -16.47 24.61
CA MET A 158 15.70 -16.63 24.06
C MET A 158 16.82 -16.14 24.98
N LEU A 159 16.57 -15.13 25.80
CA LEU A 159 17.57 -14.58 26.72
C LEU A 159 17.59 -15.28 28.06
N ALA A 160 16.43 -15.79 28.54
CA ALA A 160 16.26 -16.24 29.91
C ALA A 160 16.24 -17.76 30.09
N ILE A 161 15.88 -18.54 29.04
CA ILE A 161 15.77 -20.01 29.18
C ILE A 161 17.13 -20.64 29.50
N GLN A 162 17.13 -21.61 30.41
CA GLN A 162 18.33 -22.32 30.84
C GLN A 162 18.34 -23.75 30.30
N ASN A 163 19.54 -24.20 29.88
CA ASN A 163 19.80 -25.57 29.43
C ASN A 163 18.86 -26.07 28.30
N ASP A 164 18.52 -25.16 27.39
CA ASP A 164 17.73 -25.48 26.19
C ASP A 164 18.67 -25.62 24.98
N GLU A 165 18.66 -26.80 24.33
CA GLU A 165 19.53 -27.06 23.18
C GLU A 165 19.11 -26.26 21.93
N LEU A 166 17.82 -26.09 21.71
CA LEU A 166 17.29 -25.31 20.57
C LEU A 166 17.79 -23.86 20.65
N VAL A 167 17.55 -23.21 21.79
CA VAL A 167 17.95 -21.82 21.98
C VAL A 167 19.46 -21.66 21.96
N SER A 168 20.22 -22.60 22.59
CA SER A 168 21.69 -22.59 22.54
C SER A 168 22.21 -22.67 21.11
N ASN A 169 21.65 -23.56 20.28
CA ASN A 169 21.98 -23.67 18.86
C ASN A 169 21.58 -22.41 18.08
N ALA A 170 20.38 -21.86 18.33
CA ALA A 170 19.89 -20.67 17.67
C ALA A 170 20.78 -19.43 17.96
N MET A 171 21.16 -19.23 19.21
CA MET A 171 22.03 -18.13 19.63
C MET A 171 23.40 -18.14 18.94
N LEU A 172 23.94 -19.32 18.65
CA LEU A 172 25.24 -19.48 17.97
C LEU A 172 25.13 -19.29 16.44
N ASN A 173 24.10 -19.87 15.83
CA ASN A 173 23.99 -20.01 14.38
C ASN A 173 23.10 -18.96 13.70
N THR A 174 22.33 -18.22 14.48
CA THR A 174 21.38 -17.23 13.96
C THR A 174 21.45 -15.93 14.75
N VAL A 175 21.22 -14.82 14.08
CA VAL A 175 20.81 -13.56 14.72
C VAL A 175 19.31 -13.40 14.47
N VAL A 176 18.53 -13.43 15.54
CA VAL A 176 17.08 -13.20 15.49
C VAL A 176 16.83 -11.72 15.61
N MET A 177 16.19 -11.15 14.60
CA MET A 177 15.68 -9.79 14.58
C MET A 177 14.20 -9.82 14.94
N ILE A 178 13.78 -9.02 15.90
CA ILE A 178 12.37 -8.87 16.27
C ILE A 178 11.98 -7.41 16.09
N ASP A 179 10.99 -7.13 15.24
CA ASP A 179 10.32 -5.84 15.20
C ASP A 179 9.00 -5.97 15.98
N PRO A 180 8.98 -5.56 17.24
CA PRO A 180 7.86 -5.89 18.12
C PRO A 180 6.60 -5.11 17.78
N MET A 181 6.68 -3.98 17.07
CA MET A 181 5.50 -3.15 16.81
C MET A 181 5.72 -2.23 15.60
N GLN A 182 5.27 -2.69 14.42
CA GLN A 182 5.41 -1.95 13.17
C GLN A 182 4.43 -0.78 13.03
N ASN A 183 3.28 -0.84 13.74
CA ASN A 183 2.20 0.17 13.70
C ASN A 183 1.76 0.62 15.09
N PRO A 184 2.61 1.36 15.82
CA PRO A 184 2.24 1.83 17.15
C PRO A 184 1.09 2.85 17.15
N ASP A 185 0.88 3.60 16.07
CA ASP A 185 -0.23 4.57 15.97
C ASP A 185 -1.58 3.86 15.90
N GLY A 186 -1.68 2.82 15.06
CA GLY A 186 -2.87 1.98 14.98
C GLY A 186 -3.13 1.18 16.25
N ARG A 187 -2.07 0.63 16.86
CA ARG A 187 -2.17 -0.14 18.11
C ARG A 187 -2.69 0.71 19.27
N ASP A 188 -2.16 1.91 19.45
CA ASP A 188 -2.64 2.81 20.51
C ASP A 188 -4.09 3.23 20.29
N ARG A 189 -4.51 3.40 19.02
CA ARG A 189 -5.92 3.66 18.68
C ARG A 189 -6.82 2.52 19.14
N PHE A 190 -6.44 1.27 18.84
CA PHE A 190 -7.17 0.09 19.28
C PHE A 190 -7.20 -0.02 20.83
N ILE A 191 -6.04 0.06 21.48
CA ILE A 191 -5.94 -0.10 22.94
C ILE A 191 -6.77 0.97 23.67
N ASN A 192 -6.75 2.23 23.22
CA ASN A 192 -7.53 3.29 23.81
C ASN A 192 -9.02 3.01 23.66
N TYR A 193 -9.46 2.57 22.48
CA TYR A 193 -10.84 2.16 22.25
C TYR A 193 -11.25 0.98 23.15
N PHE A 194 -10.46 -0.09 23.16
CA PHE A 194 -10.70 -1.26 24.00
C PHE A 194 -10.83 -0.89 25.47
N ARG A 195 -9.88 -0.13 26.02
CA ARG A 195 -9.89 0.31 27.43
C ARG A 195 -11.08 1.19 27.80
N GLN A 196 -11.60 1.98 26.86
CA GLN A 196 -12.79 2.80 27.11
C GLN A 196 -14.08 1.98 27.20
N ASN A 197 -14.12 0.82 26.54
CA ASN A 197 -15.30 -0.03 26.46
C ASN A 197 -15.21 -1.27 27.37
N LEU A 198 -14.03 -1.62 27.88
CA LEU A 198 -13.81 -2.73 28.78
C LEU A 198 -14.56 -2.47 30.11
N GLY A 199 -15.40 -3.44 30.48
CA GLY A 199 -16.10 -3.44 31.76
C GLY A 199 -15.18 -3.84 32.93
N ARG A 200 -15.79 -4.19 34.06
CA ARG A 200 -15.06 -4.74 35.22
C ARG A 200 -14.41 -6.08 34.90
N PHE A 201 -15.06 -6.86 34.04
CA PHE A 201 -14.63 -8.16 33.55
C PHE A 201 -14.62 -8.10 32.04
N PRO A 202 -13.69 -8.78 31.36
CA PRO A 202 -13.78 -8.98 29.94
C PRO A 202 -15.09 -9.68 29.57
N ASP A 203 -15.57 -9.47 28.36
CA ASP A 203 -16.77 -10.08 27.82
C ASP A 203 -16.40 -10.86 26.56
N SER A 204 -16.73 -12.15 26.55
CA SER A 204 -16.41 -13.02 25.39
C SER A 204 -17.39 -12.88 24.22
N ASP A 205 -18.54 -12.22 24.41
CA ASP A 205 -19.51 -12.00 23.34
C ASP A 205 -18.98 -10.99 22.30
N LEU A 206 -18.80 -11.46 21.07
CA LEU A 206 -18.30 -10.62 19.98
C LEU A 206 -19.20 -9.44 19.60
N GLN A 207 -20.44 -9.37 20.11
CA GLN A 207 -21.32 -8.22 19.97
C GLN A 207 -21.00 -7.12 20.99
N SER A 208 -20.26 -7.43 22.03
CA SER A 208 -19.83 -6.45 23.02
C SER A 208 -19.05 -5.31 22.38
N ALA A 209 -19.24 -4.10 22.90
CA ALA A 209 -18.58 -2.90 22.40
C ALA A 209 -17.04 -3.03 22.44
N GLU A 210 -16.48 -3.79 23.37
CA GLU A 210 -15.03 -3.94 23.48
C GLU A 210 -14.38 -4.63 22.27
N HIS A 211 -15.14 -5.43 21.49
CA HIS A 211 -14.68 -6.11 20.28
C HIS A 211 -14.93 -5.33 18.97
N ASN A 212 -15.82 -4.33 19.02
CA ASN A 212 -16.34 -3.64 17.85
C ASN A 212 -15.73 -2.24 17.68
N GLU A 213 -14.51 -2.18 17.16
CA GLU A 213 -13.82 -0.92 16.93
C GLU A 213 -14.64 0.05 16.08
N THR A 214 -14.62 1.30 16.48
CA THR A 214 -15.15 2.40 15.66
C THR A 214 -14.22 2.73 14.50
N TRP A 215 -14.80 3.32 13.46
CA TRP A 215 -14.02 3.91 12.37
C TRP A 215 -12.91 4.85 12.91
N PRO A 216 -11.66 4.82 12.37
CA PRO A 216 -11.17 4.08 11.22
C PRO A 216 -10.58 2.71 11.53
N SER A 217 -10.65 2.23 12.75
CA SER A 217 -10.02 1.06 13.36
C SER A 217 -8.50 1.18 13.59
N GLY A 218 -7.95 0.28 14.40
CA GLY A 218 -6.52 0.18 14.67
C GLY A 218 -5.72 -0.52 13.57
N ARG A 219 -6.38 -1.08 12.52
CA ARG A 219 -5.68 -1.75 11.42
C ARG A 219 -4.70 -0.81 10.72
N VAL A 220 -5.14 0.39 10.41
CA VAL A 220 -4.39 1.37 9.61
C VAL A 220 -3.49 2.27 10.48
N ASN A 221 -2.46 2.88 9.87
CA ASN A 221 -1.59 3.84 10.56
C ASN A 221 -2.24 5.23 10.74
N HIS A 222 -1.46 6.28 11.06
CA HIS A 222 -1.97 7.65 11.22
C HIS A 222 -2.67 8.20 9.97
N TYR A 223 -2.08 8.02 8.79
CA TYR A 223 -2.67 8.45 7.51
C TYR A 223 -3.65 7.43 6.92
N LEU A 224 -4.09 6.46 7.71
CA LEU A 224 -5.08 5.45 7.34
C LEU A 224 -4.63 4.54 6.19
N PHE A 225 -3.34 4.26 6.10
CA PHE A 225 -2.80 3.28 5.18
C PHE A 225 -2.79 1.88 5.78
N ASP A 226 -3.21 0.89 5.00
CA ASP A 226 -2.86 -0.50 5.24
C ASP A 226 -1.38 -0.68 4.86
N MET A 227 -0.52 -0.76 5.87
CA MET A 227 0.92 -0.84 5.64
C MET A 227 1.39 -2.21 5.16
N ASN A 228 0.53 -3.23 5.21
CA ASN A 228 0.78 -4.52 4.56
C ASN A 228 0.38 -4.51 3.07
N ARG A 229 0.20 -3.33 2.48
CA ARG A 229 0.03 -3.08 1.04
C ARG A 229 1.06 -2.07 0.51
N ASP A 230 1.92 -1.53 1.38
CA ASP A 230 2.81 -0.39 1.09
C ASP A 230 4.28 -0.80 0.86
N TRP A 231 4.62 -2.09 0.89
CA TRP A 231 6.02 -2.53 0.91
C TRP A 231 6.84 -2.11 -0.32
N PHE A 232 6.31 -2.18 -1.53
CA PHE A 232 7.03 -1.64 -2.69
C PHE A 232 6.76 -0.15 -2.92
N ALA A 233 5.56 0.34 -2.55
CA ALA A 233 5.18 1.74 -2.75
C ALA A 233 5.90 2.68 -1.78
N GLN A 234 6.24 2.21 -0.59
CA GLN A 234 7.05 2.89 0.43
C GLN A 234 6.58 4.33 0.68
N THR A 235 5.26 4.52 0.77
CA THR A 235 4.67 5.84 0.97
C THR A 235 4.80 6.30 2.42
N GLN A 236 4.76 5.36 3.38
CA GLN A 236 4.74 5.65 4.80
C GLN A 236 6.14 5.60 5.43
N PRO A 237 6.45 6.45 6.43
CA PRO A 237 7.75 6.48 7.10
C PRO A 237 8.08 5.16 7.78
N GLU A 238 7.08 4.46 8.33
CA GLU A 238 7.22 3.15 8.94
C GLU A 238 7.74 2.12 7.92
N THR A 239 7.15 2.09 6.74
CA THR A 239 7.58 1.19 5.65
C THR A 239 8.97 1.54 5.15
N ARG A 240 9.29 2.83 4.94
CA ARG A 240 10.64 3.28 4.54
C ARG A 240 11.70 2.89 5.56
N GLY A 241 11.35 2.97 6.83
CA GLY A 241 12.24 2.54 7.92
C GLY A 241 12.54 1.05 7.84
N ARG A 242 11.50 0.21 7.73
CA ARG A 242 11.62 -1.26 7.64
C ARG A 242 12.40 -1.72 6.42
N THR A 243 12.05 -1.24 5.24
CA THR A 243 12.72 -1.64 3.99
C THR A 243 14.20 -1.25 4.01
N ARG A 244 14.55 -0.12 4.63
CA ARG A 244 15.95 0.27 4.85
C ARG A 244 16.68 -0.71 5.76
N VAL A 245 16.06 -1.14 6.87
CA VAL A 245 16.62 -2.19 7.74
C VAL A 245 16.81 -3.48 6.97
N PHE A 246 15.78 -3.92 6.23
CA PHE A 246 15.86 -5.13 5.42
C PHE A 246 17.04 -5.09 4.44
N LEU A 247 17.20 -4.01 3.69
CA LEU A 247 18.28 -3.85 2.69
C LEU A 247 19.69 -3.70 3.29
N GLN A 248 19.79 -3.46 4.60
CA GLN A 248 21.06 -3.46 5.32
C GLN A 248 21.44 -4.86 5.83
N TRP A 249 20.46 -5.69 6.19
CA TRP A 249 20.70 -6.96 6.88
C TRP A 249 20.38 -8.19 6.03
N PHE A 250 19.53 -8.06 5.02
CA PHE A 250 19.12 -9.14 4.12
C PHE A 250 18.78 -10.45 4.84
N PRO A 251 17.78 -10.48 5.73
CA PRO A 251 17.42 -11.69 6.47
C PRO A 251 17.02 -12.80 5.51
N GLN A 252 17.53 -14.02 5.75
CA GLN A 252 17.23 -15.17 4.91
C GLN A 252 15.83 -15.70 5.15
N VAL A 253 15.29 -15.47 6.35
CA VAL A 253 13.93 -15.87 6.73
C VAL A 253 13.21 -14.69 7.34
N VAL A 254 11.96 -14.50 6.94
CA VAL A 254 11.06 -13.44 7.44
C VAL A 254 9.73 -14.07 7.79
N ALA A 255 9.19 -13.78 8.97
CA ALA A 255 7.84 -14.16 9.36
C ALA A 255 7.06 -12.92 9.83
N ASP A 256 5.94 -12.64 9.18
CA ASP A 256 5.03 -11.54 9.51
C ASP A 256 3.84 -12.08 10.30
N LEU A 257 3.67 -11.61 11.55
CA LEU A 257 2.71 -12.12 12.52
C LEU A 257 1.44 -11.27 12.49
N HIS A 258 0.36 -11.90 12.03
CA HIS A 258 -0.96 -11.31 11.80
C HIS A 258 -2.07 -12.00 12.60
N GLU A 259 -3.28 -11.43 12.55
CA GLU A 259 -4.49 -12.06 13.09
C GLU A 259 -5.64 -12.08 12.08
N ILE A 260 -6.31 -13.24 12.03
CA ILE A 260 -7.51 -13.53 11.23
C ILE A 260 -8.78 -13.54 12.11
N GLY A 261 -9.94 -13.82 11.54
CA GLY A 261 -11.22 -13.89 12.27
C GLY A 261 -11.21 -14.88 13.44
N THR A 262 -11.98 -14.58 14.49
CA THR A 262 -11.99 -15.29 15.79
C THR A 262 -12.30 -16.78 15.69
N SER A 263 -13.24 -17.17 14.82
CA SER A 263 -13.62 -18.58 14.63
C SER A 263 -12.68 -19.36 13.71
N SER A 264 -11.58 -18.73 13.24
CA SER A 264 -10.53 -19.44 12.50
C SER A 264 -9.59 -20.20 13.45
N THR A 265 -8.58 -20.85 12.87
CA THR A 265 -7.48 -21.47 13.64
C THR A 265 -6.18 -20.71 13.39
N TYR A 266 -5.08 -21.38 13.16
CA TYR A 266 -3.81 -20.75 12.84
C TYR A 266 -3.36 -21.06 11.42
N TYR A 267 -2.99 -20.04 10.66
CA TYR A 267 -2.44 -20.21 9.32
C TYR A 267 -0.92 -20.04 9.30
N PHE A 268 -0.25 -20.88 8.52
CA PHE A 268 1.15 -20.71 8.11
C PHE A 268 1.39 -21.30 6.71
N ALA A 269 2.53 -20.94 6.11
CA ALA A 269 2.94 -21.43 4.79
C ALA A 269 2.86 -22.99 4.67
N PRO A 270 2.69 -23.56 3.47
CA PRO A 270 2.77 -22.89 2.17
C PRO A 270 1.47 -22.17 1.78
N PRO A 271 1.60 -21.10 0.96
CA PRO A 271 0.45 -20.28 0.54
C PRO A 271 -0.43 -21.00 -0.49
N ALA A 272 -1.65 -20.44 -0.67
CA ALA A 272 -2.56 -20.79 -1.76
C ALA A 272 -2.03 -20.31 -3.12
N LEU A 273 -2.69 -20.71 -4.20
CA LEU A 273 -2.52 -20.13 -5.53
C LEU A 273 -3.29 -18.78 -5.61
N PRO A 274 -2.83 -17.86 -6.48
CA PRO A 274 -1.71 -17.96 -7.42
C PRO A 274 -0.37 -17.59 -6.78
N TRP A 275 0.72 -18.08 -7.37
CA TRP A 275 2.05 -17.65 -7.01
C TRP A 275 2.62 -16.72 -8.07
N ASN A 276 3.40 -15.73 -7.65
CA ASN A 276 4.07 -14.86 -8.61
C ASN A 276 5.10 -15.66 -9.42
N PRO A 277 5.09 -15.59 -10.77
CA PRO A 277 5.96 -16.38 -11.63
C PRO A 277 7.45 -16.04 -11.49
N ASN A 278 7.80 -14.93 -10.85
CA ASN A 278 9.18 -14.57 -10.56
C ASN A 278 9.72 -15.18 -9.24
N LEU A 279 8.91 -15.92 -8.48
CA LEU A 279 9.36 -16.73 -7.36
C LEU A 279 10.08 -17.99 -7.88
N THR A 280 11.10 -18.43 -7.14
CA THR A 280 11.86 -19.63 -7.52
C THR A 280 11.24 -20.87 -6.91
N ARG A 281 11.38 -22.02 -7.61
CA ARG A 281 10.96 -23.32 -7.08
C ARG A 281 11.59 -23.62 -5.72
N GLN A 282 12.86 -23.23 -5.54
CA GLN A 282 13.58 -23.39 -4.29
C GLN A 282 12.91 -22.66 -3.11
N GLN A 283 12.39 -21.44 -3.34
CA GLN A 283 11.66 -20.71 -2.30
C GLN A 283 10.35 -21.42 -1.92
N LEU A 284 9.58 -21.89 -2.91
CA LEU A 284 8.34 -22.64 -2.67
C LEU A 284 8.61 -23.94 -1.89
N ASP A 285 9.71 -24.65 -2.21
CA ASP A 285 10.13 -25.84 -1.48
C ASP A 285 10.53 -25.52 -0.02
N TRP A 286 11.13 -24.35 0.23
CA TRP A 286 11.43 -23.88 1.58
C TRP A 286 10.19 -23.49 2.35
N LEU A 287 9.24 -22.81 1.73
CA LEU A 287 7.94 -22.49 2.36
C LEU A 287 7.23 -23.78 2.82
N ALA A 288 7.25 -24.83 1.99
CA ALA A 288 6.70 -26.12 2.36
C ALA A 288 7.47 -26.81 3.52
N LYS A 289 8.81 -26.69 3.56
CA LYS A 289 9.63 -27.24 4.66
C LYS A 289 9.39 -26.51 5.96
N MET A 290 9.32 -25.17 5.93
CA MET A 290 9.01 -24.34 7.11
C MET A 290 7.62 -24.69 7.65
N GLY A 291 6.62 -24.75 6.77
CA GLY A 291 5.26 -25.14 7.15
C GLY A 291 5.18 -26.54 7.76
N LYS A 292 5.91 -27.50 7.21
CA LYS A 292 5.97 -28.87 7.79
C LYS A 292 6.57 -28.89 9.20
N ASN A 293 7.57 -28.05 9.48
CA ASN A 293 8.12 -27.93 10.82
C ASN A 293 7.11 -27.25 11.78
N ASN A 294 6.44 -26.21 11.33
CA ASN A 294 5.36 -25.56 12.11
C ASN A 294 4.26 -26.58 12.45
N ALA A 295 3.82 -27.38 11.47
CA ALA A 295 2.83 -28.42 11.69
C ALA A 295 3.28 -29.41 12.78
N ALA A 296 4.53 -29.89 12.73
CA ALA A 296 5.05 -30.81 13.75
C ALA A 296 5.09 -30.19 15.17
N TRP A 297 5.36 -28.86 15.26
CA TRP A 297 5.29 -28.15 16.54
C TRP A 297 3.84 -27.98 17.01
N PHE A 298 2.92 -27.61 16.15
CA PHE A 298 1.50 -27.45 16.48
C PHE A 298 0.86 -28.77 16.88
N ASP A 299 1.14 -29.89 16.17
CA ASP A 299 0.71 -31.22 16.53
C ASP A 299 1.18 -31.62 17.94
N ARG A 300 2.45 -31.31 18.29
CA ARG A 300 3.02 -31.54 19.63
C ARG A 300 2.27 -30.78 20.72
N PHE A 301 1.86 -29.52 20.42
CA PHE A 301 1.12 -28.66 21.35
C PHE A 301 -0.40 -28.87 21.25
N LYS A 302 -0.88 -29.67 20.30
CA LYS A 302 -2.30 -29.93 20.01
C LYS A 302 -3.07 -28.65 19.59
N PHE A 303 -2.43 -27.83 18.77
CA PHE A 303 -3.03 -26.65 18.19
C PHE A 303 -3.53 -26.93 16.78
N ASP A 304 -4.71 -26.42 16.45
CA ASP A 304 -5.30 -26.53 15.11
C ASP A 304 -4.69 -25.51 14.16
N TYR A 305 -4.51 -25.90 12.90
CA TYR A 305 -3.93 -25.06 11.85
C TYR A 305 -4.44 -25.42 10.47
N PHE A 306 -4.22 -24.51 9.52
CA PHE A 306 -4.48 -24.77 8.11
C PHE A 306 -3.39 -24.15 7.23
N THR A 307 -3.31 -24.59 5.98
CA THR A 307 -2.36 -24.14 4.96
C THR A 307 -3.03 -24.16 3.59
N ARG A 308 -2.47 -23.45 2.60
CA ARG A 308 -2.92 -23.45 1.20
C ARG A 308 -4.33 -22.91 0.97
N GLU A 309 -4.80 -22.06 1.86
CA GLU A 309 -6.10 -21.42 1.79
C GLU A 309 -5.95 -19.94 2.08
N ASN A 310 -6.82 -19.08 1.52
CA ASN A 310 -6.97 -17.65 1.71
C ASN A 310 -5.79 -16.79 1.24
N TYR A 311 -4.57 -17.10 1.63
CA TYR A 311 -3.39 -16.25 1.42
C TYR A 311 -2.54 -16.78 0.29
N ASP A 312 -2.31 -15.94 -0.73
CA ASP A 312 -1.45 -16.21 -1.88
C ASP A 312 -0.06 -15.55 -1.72
N SER A 313 0.82 -15.75 -2.70
CA SER A 313 2.11 -15.06 -2.81
C SER A 313 2.26 -14.44 -4.21
N PHE A 314 1.25 -13.68 -4.64
CA PHE A 314 1.20 -13.09 -5.97
C PHE A 314 1.52 -11.60 -5.98
N TYR A 315 0.86 -10.78 -5.14
CA TYR A 315 1.08 -9.34 -5.06
C TYR A 315 2.40 -9.00 -4.34
N PRO A 316 3.28 -8.16 -4.91
CA PRO A 316 4.62 -7.89 -4.34
C PRO A 316 4.64 -6.88 -3.19
N GLY A 317 3.51 -6.43 -2.71
CA GLY A 317 3.41 -5.35 -1.71
C GLY A 317 3.15 -5.80 -0.28
N TYR A 318 3.19 -7.12 0.00
CA TYR A 318 3.04 -7.69 1.35
C TYR A 318 4.36 -7.78 2.11
N GLY A 319 4.25 -7.92 3.45
CA GLY A 319 5.39 -8.10 4.35
C GLY A 319 6.18 -9.37 4.11
N GLU A 320 5.53 -10.46 3.73
CA GLU A 320 6.16 -11.68 3.31
C GLU A 320 6.55 -11.70 1.83
N GLY A 321 5.75 -11.03 0.96
CA GLY A 321 5.91 -11.04 -0.49
C GLY A 321 7.14 -10.27 -0.95
N TRP A 322 7.31 -9.03 -0.52
CA TRP A 322 8.42 -8.18 -0.93
C TRP A 322 9.80 -8.79 -0.59
N PRO A 323 10.04 -9.37 0.60
CA PRO A 323 11.27 -10.10 0.92
C PRO A 323 11.55 -11.30 0.01
N LEU A 324 10.52 -12.01 -0.46
CA LEU A 324 10.68 -13.13 -1.39
C LEU A 324 11.42 -12.71 -2.67
N PHE A 325 11.14 -11.51 -3.21
CA PHE A 325 11.81 -10.99 -4.40
C PHE A 325 13.26 -10.52 -4.14
N HIS A 326 13.70 -10.53 -2.89
CA HIS A 326 15.09 -10.30 -2.50
C HIS A 326 15.88 -11.57 -2.18
N GLY A 327 15.22 -12.72 -2.18
CA GLY A 327 15.83 -14.04 -1.93
C GLY A 327 15.63 -14.57 -0.52
N SER A 328 14.81 -13.90 0.30
CA SER A 328 14.36 -14.42 1.60
C SER A 328 13.30 -15.51 1.42
N ILE A 329 13.05 -16.27 2.49
CA ILE A 329 11.86 -17.10 2.66
C ILE A 329 10.87 -16.28 3.51
N GLY A 330 9.93 -15.62 2.85
CA GLY A 330 8.92 -14.79 3.49
C GLY A 330 7.65 -15.57 3.80
N MET A 331 7.11 -15.42 5.01
CA MET A 331 5.92 -16.17 5.48
C MET A 331 4.98 -15.25 6.23
N THR A 332 3.69 -15.39 5.99
CA THR A 332 2.62 -14.85 6.81
C THR A 332 2.18 -15.90 7.82
N TYR A 333 1.96 -15.49 9.06
CA TYR A 333 1.33 -16.25 10.13
C TYR A 333 0.07 -15.55 10.58
N GLU A 334 -1.07 -16.26 10.58
CA GLU A 334 -2.36 -15.68 10.95
C GLU A 334 -2.96 -16.43 12.13
N GLN A 335 -3.06 -15.74 13.25
CA GLN A 335 -3.66 -16.25 14.49
C GLN A 335 -5.12 -15.83 14.57
N ALA A 336 -6.01 -16.73 15.00
CA ALA A 336 -7.38 -16.32 15.31
C ALA A 336 -7.40 -15.19 16.35
N SER A 337 -8.05 -14.06 16.03
CA SER A 337 -8.05 -12.86 16.86
C SER A 337 -9.07 -12.94 18.00
N VAL A 338 -8.69 -12.53 19.20
CA VAL A 338 -9.63 -12.35 20.32
C VAL A 338 -10.19 -10.93 20.40
N ARG A 339 -9.65 -9.98 19.66
CA ARG A 339 -10.04 -8.56 19.67
C ARG A 339 -10.28 -7.97 21.06
N GLY A 340 -9.53 -8.47 22.05
CA GLY A 340 -9.67 -8.15 23.45
C GLY A 340 -8.88 -9.12 24.31
N LEU A 341 -9.43 -9.53 25.45
CA LEU A 341 -8.80 -10.49 26.36
C LEU A 341 -9.38 -11.91 26.27
N GLU A 342 -10.61 -12.03 25.78
CA GLU A 342 -11.29 -13.31 25.53
C GLU A 342 -12.35 -13.14 24.45
N ALA A 343 -12.65 -14.22 23.71
CA ALA A 343 -13.66 -14.20 22.66
C ALA A 343 -14.33 -15.57 22.50
N MET A 344 -15.65 -15.58 22.37
CA MET A 344 -16.45 -16.77 22.07
C MET A 344 -16.33 -17.13 20.60
N ARG A 345 -16.02 -18.37 20.29
CA ARG A 345 -15.98 -18.93 18.94
C ARG A 345 -17.32 -19.53 18.55
N ASP A 346 -17.49 -19.82 17.25
CA ASP A 346 -18.73 -20.43 16.71
C ASP A 346 -18.96 -21.86 17.23
N ASP A 347 -17.89 -22.54 17.72
CA ASP A 347 -17.97 -23.86 18.36
C ASP A 347 -18.26 -23.80 19.88
N GLU A 348 -18.65 -22.63 20.38
CA GLU A 348 -18.97 -22.36 21.79
C GLU A 348 -17.74 -22.46 22.74
N THR A 349 -16.52 -22.52 22.20
CA THR A 349 -15.31 -22.42 23.01
C THR A 349 -14.88 -20.98 23.20
N VAL A 350 -14.31 -20.67 24.39
CA VAL A 350 -13.75 -19.34 24.67
C VAL A 350 -12.25 -19.38 24.45
N MET A 351 -11.78 -18.53 23.55
CA MET A 351 -10.37 -18.32 23.30
C MET A 351 -9.86 -17.15 24.11
N LEU A 352 -8.73 -17.32 24.79
CA LEU A 352 -8.12 -16.29 25.63
C LEU A 352 -6.95 -15.61 24.89
N TYR A 353 -6.72 -14.35 25.19
CA TYR A 353 -5.59 -13.59 24.64
C TYR A 353 -4.23 -14.28 24.86
N ARG A 354 -4.03 -14.91 26.03
CA ARG A 354 -2.82 -15.70 26.31
C ARG A 354 -2.61 -16.88 25.36
N ASP A 355 -3.69 -17.48 24.87
CA ASP A 355 -3.62 -18.63 23.96
C ASP A 355 -3.13 -18.16 22.59
N SER A 356 -3.65 -17.01 22.09
CA SER A 356 -3.17 -16.36 20.86
C SER A 356 -1.67 -16.02 20.93
N ILE A 357 -1.22 -15.49 22.07
CA ILE A 357 0.20 -15.21 22.31
C ILE A 357 1.03 -16.50 22.25
N GLN A 358 0.54 -17.58 22.88
CA GLN A 358 1.22 -18.87 22.88
C GLN A 358 1.37 -19.45 21.46
N HIS A 359 0.32 -19.41 20.64
CA HIS A 359 0.38 -19.92 19.27
C HIS A 359 1.45 -19.19 18.45
N HIS A 360 1.46 -17.86 18.44
CA HIS A 360 2.50 -17.09 17.76
C HIS A 360 3.90 -17.33 18.31
N PHE A 361 4.04 -17.46 19.61
CA PHE A 361 5.30 -17.78 20.26
C PHE A 361 5.85 -19.16 19.82
N ILE A 362 5.00 -20.19 19.79
CA ILE A 362 5.38 -21.53 19.34
C ILE A 362 5.74 -21.55 17.84
N ALA A 363 5.01 -20.85 16.98
CA ALA A 363 5.34 -20.69 15.58
C ALA A 363 6.70 -19.99 15.39
N SER A 364 6.97 -18.97 16.22
CA SER A 364 8.25 -18.25 16.21
C SER A 364 9.42 -19.17 16.61
N LEU A 365 9.26 -19.99 17.64
CA LEU A 365 10.30 -20.96 18.07
C LEU A 365 10.57 -22.03 16.99
N SER A 366 9.52 -22.55 16.34
CA SER A 366 9.65 -23.45 15.20
C SER A 366 10.45 -22.84 14.07
N THR A 367 10.18 -21.56 13.75
CA THR A 367 10.88 -20.81 12.69
C THR A 367 12.35 -20.57 13.06
N ILE A 368 12.63 -20.21 14.32
CA ILE A 368 13.98 -20.04 14.87
C ILE A 368 14.77 -21.36 14.76
N GLU A 369 14.16 -22.48 15.16
CA GLU A 369 14.75 -23.81 15.06
C GLU A 369 15.19 -24.14 13.63
N MET A 370 14.27 -24.01 12.66
CA MET A 370 14.56 -24.30 11.26
C MET A 370 15.63 -23.40 10.66
N THR A 371 15.62 -22.13 11.02
CA THR A 371 16.62 -21.16 10.55
C THR A 371 18.00 -21.51 11.07
N ALA A 372 18.11 -21.84 12.35
CA ALA A 372 19.37 -22.17 12.99
C ALA A 372 19.95 -23.51 12.50
N LYS A 373 19.13 -24.53 12.38
CA LYS A 373 19.54 -25.85 11.87
C LYS A 373 20.02 -25.84 10.43
N ASN A 374 19.51 -24.91 9.63
CA ASN A 374 19.79 -24.83 8.19
C ASN A 374 20.62 -23.59 7.80
N ARG A 375 21.33 -22.99 8.74
CA ARG A 375 22.09 -21.75 8.57
C ARG A 375 22.89 -21.69 7.27
N GLU A 376 23.74 -22.66 7.03
CA GLU A 376 24.65 -22.67 5.87
C GLU A 376 23.91 -22.83 4.56
N VAL A 377 22.88 -23.67 4.54
CA VAL A 377 22.04 -23.92 3.36
C VAL A 377 21.24 -22.65 3.01
N LEU A 378 20.67 -21.97 3.99
CA LEU A 378 19.92 -20.74 3.78
C LEU A 378 20.82 -19.60 3.25
N LEU A 379 22.02 -19.43 3.80
CA LEU A 379 23.00 -18.46 3.30
C LEU A 379 23.46 -18.80 1.87
N ARG A 380 23.67 -20.08 1.57
CA ARG A 380 24.00 -20.56 0.22
C ARG A 380 22.88 -20.24 -0.77
N ASN A 381 21.66 -20.59 -0.41
CA ASN A 381 20.46 -20.35 -1.22
C ASN A 381 20.26 -18.85 -1.50
N PHE A 382 20.48 -18.01 -0.50
CA PHE A 382 20.41 -16.56 -0.67
C PHE A 382 21.47 -16.05 -1.66
N TYR A 383 22.73 -16.47 -1.53
CA TYR A 383 23.80 -16.09 -2.46
C TYR A 383 23.52 -16.58 -3.88
N ASP A 384 23.11 -17.85 -4.03
CA ASP A 384 22.81 -18.46 -5.32
C ASP A 384 21.59 -17.80 -5.98
N TYR A 385 20.54 -17.45 -5.20
CA TYR A 385 19.39 -16.71 -5.69
C TYR A 385 19.82 -15.39 -6.36
N ARG A 386 20.68 -14.63 -5.72
CA ARG A 386 21.16 -13.33 -6.22
C ARG A 386 22.13 -13.49 -7.40
N ARG A 387 22.99 -14.48 -7.36
CA ARG A 387 23.88 -14.80 -8.47
C ARG A 387 23.09 -15.26 -9.71
N ASN A 388 22.16 -16.16 -9.54
CA ASN A 388 21.33 -16.67 -10.63
C ASN A 388 20.45 -15.56 -11.22
N ALA A 389 19.95 -14.62 -10.41
CA ALA A 389 19.22 -13.45 -10.88
C ALA A 389 20.03 -12.61 -11.90
N ILE A 390 21.34 -12.41 -11.65
CA ILE A 390 22.25 -11.72 -12.58
C ILE A 390 22.38 -12.49 -13.89
N GLU A 391 22.62 -13.80 -13.82
CA GLU A 391 22.82 -14.64 -15.02
C GLU A 391 21.50 -14.77 -15.83
N GLU A 392 20.37 -14.97 -15.16
CA GLU A 392 19.06 -14.96 -15.81
C GLU A 392 18.81 -13.63 -16.53
N GLY A 393 19.14 -12.49 -15.91
CA GLY A 393 18.99 -11.17 -16.53
C GLY A 393 19.78 -11.01 -17.83
N LYS A 394 20.93 -11.71 -17.96
CA LYS A 394 21.70 -11.74 -19.23
C LYS A 394 20.98 -12.52 -20.33
N SER A 395 20.16 -13.51 -19.99
CA SER A 395 19.46 -14.39 -20.93
C SER A 395 17.99 -13.98 -21.18
N GLU A 396 17.38 -13.13 -20.35
CA GLU A 396 16.00 -12.63 -20.53
C GLU A 396 15.78 -12.01 -21.92
N ALA A 397 14.55 -12.05 -22.42
CA ALA A 397 14.17 -11.36 -23.64
C ALA A 397 14.33 -9.84 -23.51
N VAL A 398 13.88 -9.29 -22.40
CA VAL A 398 14.13 -7.90 -22.00
C VAL A 398 15.44 -7.84 -21.23
N LYS A 399 16.37 -7.01 -21.66
CA LYS A 399 17.68 -6.81 -21.00
C LYS A 399 17.65 -5.62 -20.02
N GLU A 400 16.83 -4.64 -20.37
CA GLU A 400 16.85 -3.34 -19.70
C GLU A 400 15.51 -2.62 -19.89
N TYR A 401 15.05 -1.91 -18.87
CA TYR A 401 13.98 -0.92 -18.99
C TYR A 401 14.59 0.47 -19.10
N ILE A 402 14.09 1.27 -20.05
CA ILE A 402 14.52 2.64 -20.30
C ILE A 402 13.36 3.58 -19.94
N ILE A 403 13.52 4.38 -18.90
CA ILE A 403 12.55 5.38 -18.47
C ILE A 403 13.03 6.74 -18.96
N THR A 404 12.24 7.41 -19.77
CA THR A 404 12.60 8.75 -20.25
C THR A 404 11.97 9.83 -19.39
N PRO A 405 12.57 11.04 -19.32
CA PRO A 405 11.99 12.16 -18.57
C PRO A 405 10.57 12.54 -19.00
N GLY A 406 10.24 12.35 -20.30
CA GLY A 406 8.94 12.71 -20.85
C GLY A 406 8.61 14.19 -20.67
N ASN A 407 7.33 14.49 -20.55
CA ASN A 407 6.83 15.86 -20.30
C ASN A 407 6.89 16.24 -18.82
N ASP A 408 7.03 15.26 -17.92
CA ASP A 408 7.16 15.47 -16.47
C ASP A 408 8.40 14.77 -15.91
N PRO A 409 9.59 15.40 -15.97
CA PRO A 409 10.84 14.80 -15.48
C PRO A 409 10.80 14.41 -14.00
N ASN A 410 9.99 15.11 -13.18
CA ASN A 410 9.86 14.79 -11.75
C ASN A 410 9.13 13.47 -11.52
N ARG A 411 8.14 13.16 -12.35
CA ARG A 411 7.41 11.87 -12.29
C ARG A 411 8.33 10.69 -12.61
N ALA A 412 9.15 10.83 -13.66
CA ALA A 412 10.18 9.85 -14.01
C ALA A 412 11.25 9.70 -12.90
N ALA A 413 11.68 10.82 -12.30
CA ALA A 413 12.61 10.84 -11.18
C ALA A 413 12.05 10.12 -9.94
N ARG A 414 10.77 10.32 -9.62
CA ARG A 414 10.08 9.64 -8.52
C ARG A 414 9.98 8.12 -8.76
N LEU A 415 9.72 7.68 -9.99
CA LEU A 415 9.78 6.26 -10.31
C LEU A 415 11.19 5.70 -10.08
N ALA A 416 12.22 6.42 -10.53
CA ALA A 416 13.61 6.03 -10.29
C ALA A 416 13.94 5.97 -8.78
N GLU A 417 13.49 6.96 -7.99
CA GLU A 417 13.61 6.97 -6.52
C GLU A 417 12.97 5.74 -5.88
N LEU A 418 11.72 5.40 -6.27
CA LEU A 418 11.00 4.25 -5.74
C LEU A 418 11.74 2.94 -6.01
N LEU A 419 12.26 2.76 -7.22
CA LEU A 419 13.07 1.60 -7.58
C LEU A 419 14.35 1.52 -6.74
N MET A 420 15.04 2.65 -6.55
CA MET A 420 16.24 2.73 -5.70
C MET A 420 15.93 2.40 -4.23
N MET A 421 14.84 2.94 -3.67
CA MET A 421 14.40 2.61 -2.31
C MET A 421 14.08 1.13 -2.13
N SER A 422 13.69 0.46 -3.22
CA SER A 422 13.47 -0.99 -3.26
C SER A 422 14.76 -1.80 -3.51
N GLY A 423 15.95 -1.19 -3.44
CA GLY A 423 17.23 -1.87 -3.65
C GLY A 423 17.51 -2.27 -5.11
N ILE A 424 16.80 -1.69 -6.06
CA ILE A 424 17.01 -1.89 -7.50
C ILE A 424 18.04 -0.87 -7.99
N GLU A 425 19.06 -1.36 -8.69
CA GLU A 425 20.08 -0.49 -9.30
C GLU A 425 19.48 0.28 -10.48
N VAL A 426 19.55 1.60 -10.40
CA VAL A 426 19.14 2.52 -11.45
C VAL A 426 20.34 3.32 -11.92
N ARG A 427 20.55 3.40 -13.23
CA ARG A 427 21.60 4.20 -13.85
C ARG A 427 20.99 5.38 -14.60
N ARG A 428 21.68 6.48 -14.71
CA ARG A 428 21.28 7.65 -15.51
C ARG A 428 22.23 7.86 -16.68
N ALA A 429 21.70 7.92 -17.88
CA ALA A 429 22.47 8.19 -19.10
C ALA A 429 23.05 9.63 -19.08
N GLU A 430 24.35 9.75 -19.36
CA GLU A 430 25.05 11.05 -19.38
C GLU A 430 24.94 11.77 -20.74
N ALA A 431 24.62 11.03 -21.81
CA ALA A 431 24.48 11.56 -23.16
C ALA A 431 23.25 10.97 -23.86
N PRO A 432 22.76 11.59 -24.94
CA PRO A 432 21.76 10.97 -25.80
C PRO A 432 22.32 9.69 -26.43
N PHE A 433 21.47 8.69 -26.64
CA PHE A 433 21.90 7.40 -27.21
C PHE A 433 20.80 6.76 -28.06
N LYS A 434 21.17 5.75 -28.84
CA LYS A 434 20.27 4.94 -29.66
C LYS A 434 20.25 3.52 -29.11
N ASN A 435 19.07 2.92 -29.09
CA ASN A 435 18.94 1.47 -28.89
C ASN A 435 18.15 0.92 -30.10
N PRO A 436 18.69 -0.04 -30.85
CA PRO A 436 18.08 -0.51 -32.09
C PRO A 436 16.91 -1.47 -31.85
N ARG A 437 16.72 -1.98 -30.62
CA ARG A 437 15.73 -2.99 -30.31
C ARG A 437 14.95 -2.64 -29.04
N THR A 438 14.04 -1.70 -29.20
CA THR A 438 13.18 -1.28 -28.07
C THR A 438 11.71 -1.40 -28.42
N ARG A 439 10.91 -1.75 -27.43
CA ARG A 439 9.46 -1.89 -27.50
C ARG A 439 8.82 -1.05 -26.39
N ASP A 440 7.83 -0.25 -26.73
CA ASP A 440 7.05 0.45 -25.73
C ASP A 440 5.98 -0.46 -25.06
N TYR A 441 5.32 0.06 -24.04
CA TYR A 441 4.31 -0.69 -23.28
C TYR A 441 2.96 -0.83 -24.00
N PHE A 442 2.72 -0.10 -25.09
CA PHE A 442 1.42 -0.02 -25.75
C PHE A 442 1.37 -0.72 -27.10
N GLU A 443 2.31 -0.40 -27.98
CA GLU A 443 2.29 -0.86 -29.37
C GLU A 443 2.84 -2.28 -29.54
N GLY A 444 3.74 -2.70 -28.66
CA GLY A 444 4.33 -4.03 -28.67
C GLY A 444 5.29 -4.31 -29.83
N VAL A 445 5.57 -3.33 -30.69
CA VAL A 445 6.46 -3.45 -31.86
C VAL A 445 7.88 -3.07 -31.46
N THR A 446 8.85 -3.93 -31.85
CA THR A 446 10.29 -3.65 -31.63
C THR A 446 10.82 -2.73 -32.73
N LEU A 447 11.29 -1.54 -32.35
CA LEU A 447 11.80 -0.51 -33.25
C LEU A 447 13.11 0.09 -32.71
N PRO A 448 13.99 0.58 -33.60
CA PRO A 448 15.09 1.47 -33.20
C PRO A 448 14.56 2.79 -32.67
N ARG A 449 15.10 3.25 -31.51
CA ARG A 449 14.68 4.54 -30.90
C ARG A 449 15.90 5.31 -30.39
N GLU A 450 15.74 6.64 -30.36
CA GLU A 450 16.70 7.57 -29.75
C GLU A 450 16.18 8.00 -28.39
N PHE A 451 17.07 8.10 -27.42
CA PHE A 451 16.76 8.45 -26.04
C PHE A 451 17.60 9.67 -25.62
N PRO A 452 17.01 10.62 -24.90
CA PRO A 452 17.73 11.80 -24.42
C PRO A 452 18.68 11.47 -23.29
N ALA A 453 19.69 12.32 -23.09
CA ALA A 453 20.45 12.35 -21.85
C ALA A 453 19.51 12.53 -20.65
N GLY A 454 19.88 11.95 -19.50
CA GLY A 454 19.04 11.96 -18.32
C GLY A 454 18.01 10.85 -18.26
N SER A 455 17.88 10.00 -19.29
CA SER A 455 17.07 8.78 -19.23
C SER A 455 17.59 7.83 -18.16
N TYR A 456 16.68 7.15 -17.43
CA TYR A 456 17.03 6.16 -16.42
C TYR A 456 17.03 4.77 -17.02
N LEU A 457 18.03 3.98 -16.67
CA LEU A 457 18.27 2.63 -17.17
C LEU A 457 18.19 1.64 -16.01
N VAL A 458 17.33 0.65 -16.12
CA VAL A 458 17.15 -0.43 -15.15
C VAL A 458 17.52 -1.75 -15.83
N THR A 459 18.78 -2.16 -15.70
CA THR A 459 19.25 -3.42 -16.27
C THR A 459 18.72 -4.61 -15.50
N LEU A 460 18.32 -5.68 -16.18
CA LEU A 460 17.91 -6.93 -15.51
C LEU A 460 19.10 -7.81 -15.09
N SER A 461 20.32 -7.54 -15.58
CA SER A 461 21.54 -8.22 -15.09
C SER A 461 22.05 -7.61 -13.78
N GLN A 462 21.21 -7.69 -12.73
CA GLN A 462 21.49 -7.18 -11.38
C GLN A 462 20.94 -8.13 -10.30
N PRO A 463 21.43 -8.07 -9.04
CA PRO A 463 20.95 -8.93 -7.95
C PRO A 463 19.47 -8.79 -7.64
N ALA A 464 18.88 -7.60 -7.82
CA ALA A 464 17.46 -7.31 -7.61
C ALA A 464 16.59 -7.57 -8.87
N LYS A 465 17.07 -8.32 -9.84
CA LYS A 465 16.39 -8.60 -11.13
C LYS A 465 14.94 -9.01 -10.98
N ARG A 466 14.65 -9.93 -10.06
CA ARG A 466 13.29 -10.48 -9.94
C ARG A 466 12.29 -9.45 -9.43
N LEU A 467 12.70 -8.60 -8.45
CA LEU A 467 11.86 -7.48 -8.03
C LEU A 467 11.73 -6.43 -9.14
N ALA A 468 12.84 -6.06 -9.81
CA ALA A 468 12.80 -5.11 -10.91
C ALA A 468 11.85 -5.58 -12.02
N LYS A 469 11.92 -6.86 -12.40
CA LYS A 469 11.02 -7.47 -13.38
C LYS A 469 9.58 -7.44 -12.90
N THR A 470 9.31 -7.87 -11.67
CA THR A 470 7.96 -7.92 -11.07
C THR A 470 7.30 -6.54 -11.06
N LEU A 471 8.04 -5.47 -10.74
CA LEU A 471 7.50 -4.12 -10.65
C LEU A 471 7.41 -3.39 -12.00
N MET A 472 8.28 -3.76 -12.96
CA MET A 472 8.40 -3.07 -14.24
C MET A 472 7.70 -3.79 -15.39
N ASP A 473 7.45 -5.09 -15.32
CA ASP A 473 6.73 -5.79 -16.39
C ASP A 473 5.33 -5.22 -16.59
N LYS A 474 4.90 -5.21 -17.84
CA LYS A 474 3.55 -4.74 -18.20
C LYS A 474 2.48 -5.62 -17.59
N HIS A 475 2.70 -6.92 -17.59
CA HIS A 475 1.72 -7.92 -17.17
C HIS A 475 2.42 -9.04 -16.40
N THR A 476 1.78 -9.53 -15.33
CA THR A 476 2.22 -10.70 -14.56
C THR A 476 1.20 -11.81 -14.77
N GLU A 477 1.65 -12.95 -15.30
CA GLU A 477 0.79 -14.09 -15.56
C GLU A 477 0.35 -14.76 -14.25
N GLN A 478 -0.88 -15.26 -14.22
CA GLN A 478 -1.45 -16.06 -13.14
C GLN A 478 -1.60 -17.51 -13.58
N ASP A 479 -1.56 -18.43 -12.62
CA ASP A 479 -1.75 -19.85 -12.89
C ASP A 479 -3.07 -20.12 -13.60
N LYS A 480 -3.00 -20.88 -14.69
CA LYS A 480 -4.18 -21.25 -15.47
C LYS A 480 -5.23 -22.00 -14.65
N GLU A 481 -4.77 -22.94 -13.82
CA GLU A 481 -5.63 -23.74 -12.93
C GLU A 481 -6.39 -22.85 -11.95
N PHE A 482 -5.71 -21.87 -11.34
CA PHE A 482 -6.35 -20.85 -10.49
C PHE A 482 -7.42 -20.07 -11.26
N LEU A 483 -7.09 -19.53 -12.43
CA LEU A 483 -8.03 -18.72 -13.22
C LEU A 483 -9.25 -19.54 -13.70
N ASP A 484 -9.07 -20.80 -14.06
CA ASP A 484 -10.16 -21.67 -14.49
C ASP A 484 -11.11 -21.96 -13.31
N GLU A 485 -10.58 -22.17 -12.10
CA GLU A 485 -11.39 -22.31 -10.88
C GLU A 485 -12.13 -21.00 -10.55
N GLN A 486 -11.47 -19.83 -10.65
CA GLN A 486 -12.14 -18.57 -10.40
C GLN A 486 -13.29 -18.32 -11.38
N ARG A 487 -13.11 -18.68 -12.67
CA ARG A 487 -14.20 -18.62 -13.68
C ARG A 487 -15.36 -19.55 -13.33
N ARG A 488 -15.06 -20.76 -12.84
CA ARG A 488 -16.09 -21.71 -12.37
C ARG A 488 -16.87 -21.11 -11.20
N ARG A 489 -16.19 -20.57 -10.18
CA ARG A 489 -16.80 -19.94 -9.00
C ARG A 489 -17.68 -18.75 -9.40
N ASN A 490 -17.18 -17.88 -10.25
CA ASN A 490 -17.91 -16.71 -10.74
C ASN A 490 -19.22 -17.12 -11.43
N LYS A 491 -19.20 -18.17 -12.28
CA LYS A 491 -20.41 -18.72 -12.91
C LYS A 491 -21.43 -19.25 -11.88
N LEU A 492 -20.94 -19.86 -10.81
CA LEU A 492 -21.76 -20.42 -9.73
C LEU A 492 -22.13 -19.40 -8.65
N ARG A 493 -21.76 -18.13 -8.80
CA ARG A 493 -21.94 -17.06 -7.81
C ARG A 493 -21.35 -17.41 -6.45
N GLN A 494 -20.25 -18.15 -6.43
CA GLN A 494 -19.43 -18.42 -5.26
C GLN A 494 -18.40 -17.28 -5.10
N SER A 495 -17.90 -17.09 -3.88
CA SER A 495 -16.83 -16.13 -3.62
C SER A 495 -15.58 -16.51 -4.40
N GLU A 496 -14.98 -15.55 -5.10
CA GLU A 496 -13.68 -15.71 -5.74
C GLU A 496 -12.54 -15.60 -4.73
N ASP A 497 -11.40 -16.22 -5.06
CA ASP A 497 -10.21 -16.25 -4.19
C ASP A 497 -9.11 -15.24 -4.63
N PHE A 498 -9.48 -14.21 -5.36
CA PHE A 498 -8.52 -13.11 -5.61
C PHE A 498 -8.27 -12.35 -4.31
N TYR A 499 -7.08 -12.52 -3.76
CA TYR A 499 -6.76 -11.92 -2.46
C TYR A 499 -6.45 -10.42 -2.57
N ASP A 500 -5.86 -9.97 -3.70
CA ASP A 500 -5.52 -8.57 -3.94
C ASP A 500 -5.57 -8.21 -5.43
N VAL A 501 -5.14 -6.96 -5.76
CA VAL A 501 -5.05 -6.49 -7.14
C VAL A 501 -4.14 -7.37 -8.00
N THR A 502 -4.52 -7.52 -9.26
CA THR A 502 -3.84 -8.39 -10.21
C THR A 502 -2.94 -7.64 -11.19
N GLY A 503 -2.93 -6.30 -11.15
CA GLY A 503 -2.10 -5.43 -11.97
C GLY A 503 -1.43 -4.32 -11.16
N TRP A 504 -0.08 -4.18 -11.29
CA TRP A 504 0.71 -3.18 -10.53
C TRP A 504 1.91 -2.63 -11.31
N SER A 505 1.93 -2.71 -12.63
CA SER A 505 3.05 -2.21 -13.45
C SER A 505 3.37 -0.74 -13.16
N LEU A 506 4.52 -0.46 -12.58
CA LEU A 506 4.89 0.90 -12.16
C LEU A 506 4.98 1.90 -13.32
N PRO A 507 5.52 1.57 -14.51
CA PRO A 507 5.51 2.50 -15.63
C PRO A 507 4.10 2.96 -16.02
N LEU A 508 3.11 2.07 -15.93
CA LEU A 508 1.71 2.37 -16.21
C LEU A 508 1.08 3.21 -15.09
N LEU A 509 1.36 2.87 -13.82
CA LEU A 509 0.84 3.59 -12.66
C LEU A 509 1.41 5.01 -12.53
N PHE A 510 2.66 5.19 -12.96
CA PHE A 510 3.31 6.50 -12.98
C PHE A 510 3.02 7.29 -14.26
N ASP A 511 2.44 6.66 -15.29
CA ASP A 511 2.19 7.28 -16.59
C ASP A 511 3.46 7.94 -17.16
N VAL A 512 4.57 7.20 -17.15
CA VAL A 512 5.87 7.65 -17.66
C VAL A 512 6.22 6.91 -18.94
N PRO A 513 6.84 7.56 -19.92
CA PRO A 513 7.32 6.86 -21.10
C PRO A 513 8.43 5.87 -20.72
N CYS A 514 8.13 4.59 -20.86
CA CYS A 514 9.03 3.49 -20.54
C CYS A 514 9.10 2.51 -21.70
N PHE A 515 10.30 1.97 -21.93
CA PHE A 515 10.61 1.08 -23.05
C PHE A 515 11.33 -0.17 -22.57
N MET A 516 10.96 -1.32 -23.12
CA MET A 516 11.62 -2.59 -22.90
C MET A 516 12.69 -2.78 -23.99
N ALA A 517 13.97 -2.79 -23.60
CA ALA A 517 15.08 -3.00 -24.53
C ALA A 517 15.47 -4.48 -24.58
N GLU A 518 15.50 -5.07 -25.79
CA GLU A 518 15.88 -6.46 -26.04
C GLU A 518 17.39 -6.66 -26.11
N GLN A 519 18.17 -5.57 -26.07
CA GLN A 519 19.62 -5.58 -25.90
C GLN A 519 20.05 -4.43 -24.99
N PRO A 520 21.18 -4.56 -24.26
CA PRO A 520 21.72 -3.49 -23.45
C PRO A 520 22.01 -2.22 -24.27
N SER A 521 21.78 -1.06 -23.70
CA SER A 521 22.10 0.23 -24.32
C SER A 521 23.58 0.51 -24.21
N ASP A 522 24.21 0.85 -25.33
CA ASP A 522 25.62 1.29 -25.40
C ASP A 522 25.71 2.79 -25.13
N VAL A 523 25.69 3.14 -23.84
CA VAL A 523 25.76 4.53 -23.37
C VAL A 523 26.51 4.61 -22.04
N LYS A 524 27.32 5.66 -21.90
CA LYS A 524 27.90 5.99 -20.59
C LYS A 524 26.80 6.41 -19.64
N ALA A 525 26.65 5.68 -18.53
CA ALA A 525 25.63 5.90 -17.53
C ALA A 525 26.20 5.76 -16.11
N VAL A 526 25.75 6.61 -15.20
CA VAL A 526 26.17 6.63 -13.79
C VAL A 526 25.13 5.93 -12.94
N VAL A 527 25.57 5.00 -12.08
CA VAL A 527 24.72 4.41 -11.04
C VAL A 527 24.32 5.48 -10.04
N LEU A 528 23.02 5.66 -9.85
CA LEU A 528 22.50 6.60 -8.88
C LEU A 528 22.73 6.09 -7.46
N LYS A 529 23.28 6.95 -6.60
CA LYS A 529 23.47 6.70 -5.16
C LYS A 529 22.44 7.44 -4.31
N GLU A 530 21.89 8.51 -4.86
CA GLU A 530 20.87 9.35 -4.23
C GLU A 530 19.68 9.54 -5.16
N PRO A 531 18.48 9.76 -4.62
CA PRO A 531 17.29 10.04 -5.40
C PRO A 531 17.51 11.22 -6.37
N PRO A 532 17.15 11.07 -7.64
CA PRO A 532 17.30 12.15 -8.60
C PRO A 532 16.32 13.28 -8.30
N ARG A 533 16.80 14.51 -8.34
CA ARG A 533 15.98 15.73 -8.16
C ARG A 533 16.18 16.61 -9.38
N PRO A 534 15.22 16.67 -10.32
CA PRO A 534 15.24 17.61 -11.40
C PRO A 534 15.24 19.05 -10.85
N ALA A 535 16.17 19.87 -11.31
CA ALA A 535 16.28 21.23 -10.87
C ALA A 535 15.26 22.12 -11.61
N GLY A 536 14.53 22.94 -10.87
CA GLY A 536 13.72 24.00 -11.47
C GLY A 536 14.57 25.24 -11.78
N ARG A 537 14.10 26.04 -12.71
CA ARG A 537 14.82 27.25 -13.13
C ARG A 537 13.86 28.44 -13.26
N LEU A 538 14.32 29.61 -12.78
CA LEU A 538 13.73 30.86 -13.17
C LEU A 538 14.58 31.45 -14.31
N SER A 539 14.01 31.50 -15.52
CA SER A 539 14.62 32.05 -16.74
C SER A 539 14.19 33.50 -16.98
N GLY A 540 15.09 34.34 -17.44
CA GLY A 540 14.80 35.75 -17.75
C GLY A 540 15.01 36.74 -16.59
N GLY A 541 15.41 36.25 -15.39
CA GLY A 541 15.74 37.12 -14.26
C GLY A 541 14.50 37.80 -13.62
N GLN A 542 14.64 39.01 -13.11
CA GLN A 542 13.55 39.74 -12.47
C GLN A 542 12.59 40.32 -13.52
N ALA A 543 11.34 39.83 -13.52
CA ALA A 543 10.30 40.26 -14.43
C ALA A 543 9.77 41.66 -14.08
N LYS A 544 9.50 42.47 -15.10
CA LYS A 544 8.76 43.73 -14.94
C LYS A 544 7.24 43.54 -14.99
N LEU A 545 6.76 42.49 -15.69
CA LEU A 545 5.34 42.28 -15.91
C LEU A 545 4.78 41.06 -15.20
N ALA A 546 5.34 39.87 -15.48
CA ALA A 546 4.82 38.62 -14.94
C ALA A 546 5.84 37.48 -14.94
N TYR A 547 5.56 36.47 -14.10
CA TYR A 547 6.21 35.15 -14.15
C TYR A 547 5.21 34.11 -14.66
N LEU A 548 5.65 33.26 -15.58
CA LEU A 548 4.87 32.21 -16.21
C LEU A 548 5.35 30.86 -15.72
N ILE A 549 4.44 29.95 -15.35
CA ILE A 549 4.73 28.55 -15.01
C ILE A 549 3.91 27.67 -15.96
N PRO A 550 4.55 26.97 -16.91
CA PRO A 550 3.84 26.03 -17.77
C PRO A 550 3.12 24.97 -16.95
N TRP A 551 1.83 24.77 -17.22
CA TRP A 551 1.05 23.74 -16.53
C TRP A 551 1.28 22.36 -17.15
N GLY A 552 1.01 21.29 -16.37
CA GLY A 552 1.04 19.91 -16.85
C GLY A 552 2.08 19.03 -16.19
N THR A 553 2.80 19.53 -15.19
CA THR A 553 3.76 18.75 -14.38
C THR A 553 3.40 18.75 -12.91
N GLN A 554 3.83 17.72 -12.19
CA GLN A 554 3.66 17.69 -10.72
C GLN A 554 4.44 18.83 -10.03
N SER A 555 5.54 19.28 -10.63
CA SER A 555 6.30 20.44 -10.16
C SER A 555 5.50 21.73 -10.24
N ALA A 556 4.80 21.96 -11.34
CA ALA A 556 3.93 23.13 -11.49
C ALA A 556 2.79 23.10 -10.49
N ALA A 557 2.21 21.93 -10.24
CA ALA A 557 1.15 21.76 -9.23
C ALA A 557 1.67 22.02 -7.80
N SER A 558 2.86 21.51 -7.46
CA SER A 558 3.51 21.79 -6.17
C SER A 558 3.88 23.28 -6.02
N ALA A 559 4.35 23.90 -7.09
CA ALA A 559 4.62 25.35 -7.14
C ALA A 559 3.33 26.16 -6.90
N LEU A 560 2.20 25.77 -7.52
CA LEU A 560 0.91 26.44 -7.31
C LEU A 560 0.42 26.28 -5.87
N ALA A 561 0.57 25.09 -5.27
CA ALA A 561 0.25 24.88 -3.85
C ALA A 561 1.02 25.84 -2.94
N ASP A 562 2.31 26.05 -3.21
CA ASP A 562 3.16 26.96 -2.44
C ASP A 562 2.79 28.43 -2.70
N ILE A 563 2.53 28.82 -3.94
CA ILE A 563 2.03 30.14 -4.35
C ILE A 563 0.74 30.47 -3.57
N PHE A 564 -0.20 29.56 -3.48
CA PHE A 564 -1.44 29.73 -2.70
C PHE A 564 -1.16 29.88 -1.20
N ARG A 565 -0.25 29.08 -0.61
CA ARG A 565 0.12 29.20 0.82
C ARG A 565 0.76 30.56 1.13
N GLN A 566 1.53 31.09 0.21
CA GLN A 566 2.17 32.40 0.35
C GLN A 566 1.21 33.58 0.08
N ASN A 567 -0.07 33.31 -0.23
CA ASN A 567 -1.08 34.33 -0.62
C ASN A 567 -0.68 35.16 -1.86
N ILE A 568 0.13 34.56 -2.76
CA ILE A 568 0.47 35.18 -4.05
C ILE A 568 -0.73 35.06 -4.99
N ARG A 569 -1.10 36.15 -5.65
CA ARG A 569 -2.19 36.20 -6.62
C ARG A 569 -1.72 35.59 -7.94
N VAL A 570 -2.44 34.61 -8.45
CA VAL A 570 -2.10 33.87 -9.66
C VAL A 570 -3.33 33.78 -10.57
N HIS A 571 -3.09 33.82 -11.86
CA HIS A 571 -4.08 33.59 -12.89
C HIS A 571 -3.69 32.36 -13.69
N GLU A 572 -4.63 31.78 -14.40
CA GLU A 572 -4.46 30.71 -15.37
C GLU A 572 -4.96 31.18 -16.72
N ILE A 573 -4.31 30.76 -17.80
CA ILE A 573 -4.76 30.94 -19.16
C ILE A 573 -5.27 29.63 -19.74
N ASP A 574 -6.54 29.56 -20.18
CA ASP A 574 -7.24 28.34 -20.60
C ASP A 574 -6.96 27.90 -22.05
N LYS A 575 -6.06 28.61 -22.74
CA LYS A 575 -5.61 28.28 -24.10
C LYS A 575 -4.10 28.31 -24.21
N ALA A 576 -3.55 27.50 -25.07
CA ALA A 576 -2.15 27.57 -25.44
C ALA A 576 -1.83 28.89 -26.11
N PHE A 577 -0.59 29.39 -25.91
CA PHE A 577 -0.11 30.66 -26.51
C PHE A 577 1.39 30.59 -26.77
N LYS A 578 1.87 31.55 -27.60
CA LYS A 578 3.30 31.69 -27.89
C LYS A 578 3.77 33.07 -27.47
N LEU A 579 4.87 33.13 -26.70
CA LEU A 579 5.44 34.38 -26.21
C LEU A 579 6.97 34.30 -26.25
N ASN A 580 7.63 35.31 -26.85
CA ASN A 580 9.10 35.35 -27.01
C ASN A 580 9.68 34.06 -27.64
N GLY A 581 8.97 33.54 -28.65
CA GLY A 581 9.36 32.30 -29.33
C GLY A 581 9.11 31.02 -28.58
N THR A 582 8.67 31.06 -27.30
CA THR A 582 8.36 29.91 -26.47
C THR A 582 6.87 29.63 -26.49
N SER A 583 6.49 28.33 -26.68
CA SER A 583 5.10 27.88 -26.62
C SER A 583 4.74 27.49 -25.19
N PHE A 584 3.59 27.95 -24.73
CA PHE A 584 3.04 27.65 -23.41
C PHE A 584 1.72 26.87 -23.54
N PRO A 585 1.50 25.81 -22.78
CA PRO A 585 0.26 25.03 -22.85
C PRO A 585 -0.92 25.75 -22.21
N ALA A 586 -2.14 25.27 -22.49
CA ALA A 586 -3.32 25.61 -21.72
C ALA A 586 -3.11 25.24 -20.23
N GLY A 587 -3.67 26.06 -19.33
CA GLY A 587 -3.43 25.91 -17.87
C GLY A 587 -2.22 26.69 -17.37
N THR A 588 -1.38 27.29 -18.25
CA THR A 588 -0.19 28.05 -17.83
C THR A 588 -0.55 29.12 -16.82
N LEU A 589 0.17 29.11 -15.69
CA LEU A 589 -0.02 30.06 -14.59
C LEU A 589 0.67 31.40 -14.92
N ILE A 590 0.00 32.51 -14.58
CA ILE A 590 0.49 33.86 -14.77
C ILE A 590 0.48 34.59 -13.41
N VAL A 591 1.67 34.85 -12.87
CA VAL A 591 1.86 35.63 -11.63
C VAL A 591 2.27 37.03 -11.99
N LYS A 592 1.30 37.96 -11.94
CA LYS A 592 1.50 39.38 -12.36
C LYS A 592 2.24 40.15 -11.27
N VAL A 593 3.30 40.87 -11.62
CA VAL A 593 4.15 41.63 -10.69
C VAL A 593 3.33 42.70 -9.95
N LYS A 594 2.49 43.43 -10.68
CA LYS A 594 1.70 44.54 -10.13
C LYS A 594 0.68 44.14 -9.06
N ASP A 595 0.26 42.86 -9.05
CA ASP A 595 -0.80 42.37 -8.18
C ASP A 595 -0.24 41.65 -6.92
N ASN A 596 1.11 41.65 -6.76
CA ASN A 596 1.82 40.82 -5.77
C ASN A 596 2.87 41.66 -4.99
N PRO A 597 3.40 41.14 -3.86
CA PRO A 597 4.37 41.85 -3.04
C PRO A 597 5.68 42.21 -3.76
N ALA A 598 6.41 43.19 -3.27
CA ALA A 598 7.66 43.68 -3.88
C ALA A 598 8.78 42.63 -3.88
N ASP A 599 8.76 41.65 -2.95
CA ASP A 599 9.69 40.55 -2.85
C ASP A 599 9.30 39.32 -3.71
N LEU A 600 8.44 39.54 -4.72
CA LEU A 600 7.94 38.46 -5.58
C LEU A 600 9.06 37.74 -6.31
N TYR A 601 10.11 38.43 -6.75
CA TYR A 601 11.23 37.82 -7.46
C TYR A 601 11.92 36.72 -6.60
N GLU A 602 12.26 37.08 -5.36
CA GLU A 602 12.90 36.16 -4.40
C GLU A 602 11.99 34.95 -4.05
N ARG A 603 10.68 35.18 -3.95
CA ARG A 603 9.69 34.11 -3.73
C ARG A 603 9.63 33.19 -4.94
N MET A 604 9.59 33.72 -6.16
CA MET A 604 9.53 32.89 -7.37
C MET A 604 10.82 32.11 -7.61
N LEU A 605 11.99 32.62 -7.22
CA LEU A 605 13.24 31.87 -7.21
C LEU A 605 13.14 30.64 -6.28
N LYS A 606 12.65 30.83 -5.04
CA LYS A 606 12.46 29.75 -4.08
C LYS A 606 11.42 28.73 -4.56
N VAL A 607 10.34 29.19 -5.18
CA VAL A 607 9.32 28.32 -5.77
C VAL A 607 9.92 27.46 -6.90
N ALA A 608 10.69 28.06 -7.80
CA ALA A 608 11.34 27.34 -8.89
C ALA A 608 12.28 26.25 -8.36
N ASP A 609 13.21 26.63 -7.49
CA ASP A 609 14.24 25.72 -6.93
C ASP A 609 13.61 24.64 -6.03
N GLY A 610 12.74 25.04 -5.09
CA GLY A 610 12.16 24.13 -4.09
C GLY A 610 11.23 23.08 -4.67
N HIS A 611 10.59 23.34 -5.79
CA HIS A 611 9.63 22.42 -6.43
C HIS A 611 10.12 21.85 -7.76
N GLY A 612 11.31 22.20 -8.22
CA GLY A 612 11.80 21.77 -9.53
C GLY A 612 10.94 22.28 -10.70
N ALA A 613 10.31 23.44 -10.56
CA ALA A 613 9.40 24.01 -11.55
C ALA A 613 10.12 25.00 -12.46
N ASP A 614 9.86 24.93 -13.78
CA ASP A 614 10.33 25.94 -14.70
C ASP A 614 9.46 27.20 -14.61
N VAL A 615 10.11 28.34 -14.36
CA VAL A 615 9.48 29.65 -14.26
C VAL A 615 10.10 30.59 -15.30
N PHE A 616 9.28 31.31 -16.05
CA PHE A 616 9.71 32.21 -17.11
C PHE A 616 9.33 33.63 -16.78
N ALA A 617 10.31 34.52 -16.67
CA ALA A 617 10.06 35.97 -16.51
C ALA A 617 9.73 36.60 -17.84
N THR A 618 8.76 37.53 -17.83
CA THR A 618 8.41 38.35 -19.02
C THR A 618 8.17 39.81 -18.68
N ASP A 619 8.66 40.69 -19.56
CA ASP A 619 8.44 42.15 -19.51
C ASP A 619 7.35 42.59 -20.48
N SER A 620 6.74 41.65 -21.22
CA SER A 620 5.72 41.93 -22.23
C SER A 620 4.54 40.98 -22.11
N ALA A 621 3.34 41.52 -22.35
CA ALA A 621 2.11 40.74 -22.53
C ALA A 621 1.74 40.59 -24.03
N TRP A 622 2.64 40.97 -24.92
CA TRP A 622 2.42 40.83 -26.36
C TRP A 622 2.65 39.38 -26.78
N VAL A 623 1.55 38.66 -26.92
CA VAL A 623 1.51 37.27 -27.33
C VAL A 623 1.56 37.17 -28.85
N GLU A 624 2.45 36.35 -29.39
CA GLU A 624 2.64 36.15 -30.84
C GLU A 624 1.52 35.33 -31.46
N ASP A 625 1.00 34.35 -30.71
CA ASP A 625 -0.11 33.49 -31.07
C ASP A 625 -0.91 33.11 -29.82
N GLY A 626 -2.23 33.07 -29.90
CA GLY A 626 -3.12 32.82 -28.78
C GLY A 626 -3.57 34.05 -28.00
N PRO A 627 -4.20 33.92 -26.82
CA PRO A 627 -4.77 35.04 -26.06
C PRO A 627 -3.71 35.82 -25.27
N ASN A 628 -3.86 37.14 -25.20
CA ASN A 628 -3.04 38.01 -24.35
C ASN A 628 -3.50 37.97 -22.87
N PHE A 629 -2.66 38.45 -21.94
CA PHE A 629 -2.90 38.42 -20.49
C PHE A 629 -4.09 39.21 -19.96
N GLY A 630 -4.70 40.02 -20.78
CA GLY A 630 -5.95 40.76 -20.50
C GLY A 630 -7.20 40.14 -21.11
N SER A 631 -7.07 38.99 -21.77
CA SER A 631 -8.18 38.27 -22.40
C SER A 631 -9.14 37.65 -21.38
N ALA A 632 -10.38 37.40 -21.78
CA ALA A 632 -11.36 36.63 -21.02
C ALA A 632 -10.94 35.16 -20.82
N ASN A 633 -9.96 34.66 -21.59
CA ASN A 633 -9.34 33.36 -21.40
C ASN A 633 -8.33 33.34 -20.24
N VAL A 634 -8.08 34.45 -19.56
CA VAL A 634 -7.20 34.54 -18.39
C VAL A 634 -8.04 34.70 -17.13
N ARG A 635 -8.07 33.67 -16.31
CA ARG A 635 -8.91 33.56 -15.12
C ARG A 635 -8.09 33.75 -13.85
N PHE A 636 -8.65 34.43 -12.86
CA PHE A 636 -8.07 34.48 -11.54
C PHE A 636 -8.34 33.16 -10.81
N LEU A 637 -7.29 32.51 -10.31
CA LEU A 637 -7.43 31.29 -9.51
C LEU A 637 -7.74 31.63 -8.05
N THR A 638 -8.90 31.18 -7.60
CA THR A 638 -9.30 31.33 -6.21
C THR A 638 -8.60 30.27 -5.36
N ARG A 639 -7.95 30.69 -4.27
CA ARG A 639 -7.29 29.79 -3.34
C ARG A 639 -8.27 28.73 -2.82
N PRO A 640 -7.97 27.44 -2.97
CA PRO A 640 -8.83 26.37 -2.48
C PRO A 640 -8.95 26.37 -0.94
N LYS A 641 -10.17 26.27 -0.46
CA LYS A 641 -10.51 25.97 0.94
C LYS A 641 -11.20 24.62 0.94
N ILE A 642 -10.45 23.58 1.28
CA ILE A 642 -10.82 22.19 1.04
C ILE A 642 -11.47 21.58 2.27
N ALA A 643 -12.68 21.04 2.12
CA ALA A 643 -13.32 20.13 3.06
C ALA A 643 -13.31 18.71 2.50
N ILE A 644 -13.04 17.72 3.34
CA ILE A 644 -13.07 16.30 2.99
C ILE A 644 -14.02 15.59 3.97
N ALA A 645 -14.94 14.78 3.45
CA ALA A 645 -15.77 13.91 4.28
C ALA A 645 -14.90 12.88 5.01
N TYR A 646 -15.17 12.70 6.29
CA TYR A 646 -14.38 11.86 7.19
C TYR A 646 -15.31 11.04 8.09
N ASN A 647 -14.88 9.91 8.63
CA ASN A 647 -15.72 9.00 9.40
C ASN A 647 -16.71 8.18 8.53
N ALA A 648 -17.35 7.16 9.09
CA ALA A 648 -18.32 6.35 8.36
C ALA A 648 -19.36 7.24 7.63
N PRO A 649 -19.74 6.93 6.39
CA PRO A 649 -19.49 5.72 5.60
C PRO A 649 -18.21 5.73 4.77
N VAL A 650 -17.34 6.73 4.94
CA VAL A 650 -16.12 6.90 4.15
C VAL A 650 -15.17 5.73 4.37
N SER A 651 -14.61 5.19 3.29
CA SER A 651 -13.52 4.22 3.36
C SER A 651 -12.28 4.86 4.00
N PRO A 652 -11.73 4.31 5.09
CA PRO A 652 -10.51 4.83 5.71
C PRO A 652 -9.36 4.95 4.71
N ASN A 653 -9.18 3.94 3.86
CA ASN A 653 -8.12 3.92 2.85
C ASN A 653 -8.26 5.05 1.84
N SER A 654 -9.45 5.22 1.25
CA SER A 654 -9.69 6.26 0.23
C SER A 654 -9.42 7.67 0.78
N VAL A 655 -9.95 8.00 1.96
CA VAL A 655 -9.69 9.30 2.58
C VAL A 655 -8.23 9.45 3.01
N GLY A 656 -7.59 8.38 3.46
CA GLY A 656 -6.19 8.37 3.86
C GLY A 656 -5.26 8.66 2.69
N TRP A 657 -5.43 7.98 1.56
CA TRP A 657 -4.64 8.20 0.34
C TRP A 657 -4.78 9.63 -0.19
N LEU A 658 -6.02 10.10 -0.28
CA LEU A 658 -6.33 11.47 -0.71
C LEU A 658 -5.69 12.51 0.19
N ARG A 659 -5.88 12.38 1.51
CA ARG A 659 -5.34 13.31 2.51
C ARG A 659 -3.81 13.34 2.47
N TYR A 660 -3.18 12.16 2.38
CA TYR A 660 -1.73 12.03 2.26
C TYR A 660 -1.19 12.75 1.01
N ILE A 661 -1.85 12.58 -0.14
CA ILE A 661 -1.44 13.25 -1.39
C ILE A 661 -1.53 14.76 -1.22
N ILE A 662 -2.65 15.29 -0.74
CA ILE A 662 -2.83 16.75 -0.62
C ILE A 662 -1.87 17.32 0.44
N GLU A 663 -1.80 16.73 1.63
CA GLU A 663 -1.01 17.26 2.76
C GLU A 663 0.49 16.98 2.63
N GLN A 664 0.88 15.75 2.26
CA GLN A 664 2.28 15.35 2.29
C GLN A 664 2.99 15.55 0.95
N ARG A 665 2.32 15.30 -0.18
CA ARG A 665 2.97 15.49 -1.49
C ARG A 665 2.92 16.93 -1.98
N TYR A 666 1.77 17.59 -1.80
CA TYR A 666 1.60 18.98 -2.23
C TYR A 666 1.72 20.00 -1.09
N GLY A 667 1.83 19.55 0.14
CA GLY A 667 1.98 20.41 1.32
C GLY A 667 0.80 21.35 1.53
N TYR A 668 -0.42 20.98 1.11
CA TYR A 668 -1.58 21.86 1.13
C TYR A 668 -2.58 21.47 2.24
N PRO A 669 -3.09 22.45 3.03
CA PRO A 669 -3.96 22.14 4.16
C PRO A 669 -5.35 21.71 3.72
N VAL A 670 -5.95 20.76 4.48
CA VAL A 670 -7.34 20.33 4.34
C VAL A 670 -8.06 20.37 5.66
N THR A 671 -9.39 20.47 5.62
CA THR A 671 -10.27 20.31 6.80
C THR A 671 -11.08 19.03 6.64
N THR A 672 -10.93 18.10 7.57
CA THR A 672 -11.77 16.92 7.63
C THR A 672 -13.06 17.24 8.38
N ILE A 673 -14.21 16.90 7.79
CA ILE A 673 -15.53 17.09 8.41
C ILE A 673 -16.20 15.72 8.52
N ARG A 674 -16.69 15.36 9.70
CA ARG A 674 -17.40 14.10 9.87
C ARG A 674 -18.61 14.03 8.96
N ALA A 675 -18.80 12.91 8.27
CA ALA A 675 -19.84 12.74 7.26
C ALA A 675 -21.25 13.00 7.82
N GLU A 676 -21.52 12.59 9.04
CA GLU A 676 -22.78 12.85 9.72
C GLU A 676 -23.03 14.34 10.04
N GLN A 677 -22.00 15.16 10.06
CA GLN A 677 -22.08 16.60 10.30
C GLN A 677 -22.22 17.44 9.02
N LEU A 678 -21.91 16.86 7.84
CA LEU A 678 -21.91 17.61 6.58
C LEU A 678 -23.27 18.24 6.25
N ARG A 679 -24.38 17.62 6.68
CA ARG A 679 -25.73 18.14 6.44
C ARG A 679 -25.99 19.48 7.16
N SER A 680 -25.36 19.70 8.31
CA SER A 680 -25.52 20.89 9.14
C SER A 680 -24.30 21.81 9.15
N ALA A 681 -23.21 21.41 8.48
CA ALA A 681 -21.98 22.19 8.43
C ALA A 681 -22.16 23.48 7.62
N ASP A 682 -21.52 24.55 8.07
CA ASP A 682 -21.42 25.79 7.30
C ASP A 682 -20.43 25.60 6.14
N LEU A 683 -20.93 25.10 5.01
CA LEU A 683 -20.13 24.89 3.80
C LEU A 683 -19.70 26.19 3.12
N SER A 684 -20.25 27.37 3.49
CA SER A 684 -19.85 28.65 2.91
C SER A 684 -18.38 29.01 3.18
N ARG A 685 -17.77 28.40 4.17
CA ARG A 685 -16.35 28.53 4.52
C ARG A 685 -15.40 27.85 3.54
N TYR A 686 -15.92 26.93 2.71
CA TYR A 686 -15.17 26.10 1.79
C TYR A 686 -15.61 26.37 0.35
N ASN A 687 -14.71 26.17 -0.60
CA ASN A 687 -15.01 26.24 -2.02
C ASN A 687 -14.73 24.91 -2.75
N VAL A 688 -14.16 23.91 -2.04
CA VAL A 688 -13.99 22.55 -2.52
C VAL A 688 -14.49 21.59 -1.45
N LEU A 689 -15.39 20.67 -1.80
CA LEU A 689 -15.86 19.57 -0.96
C LEU A 689 -15.56 18.25 -1.67
N ILE A 690 -14.84 17.36 -0.99
CA ILE A 690 -14.49 16.05 -1.53
C ILE A 690 -15.19 14.96 -0.74
N LEU A 691 -15.88 14.08 -1.45
CA LEU A 691 -16.51 12.88 -0.93
C LEU A 691 -15.69 11.66 -1.40
N PRO A 692 -14.81 11.09 -0.56
CA PRO A 692 -14.07 9.87 -0.88
C PRO A 692 -15.00 8.67 -1.05
N ASP A 693 -14.47 7.49 -1.39
CA ASP A 693 -15.27 6.28 -1.46
C ASP A 693 -16.00 6.02 -0.15
N GLY A 694 -17.30 5.79 -0.21
CA GLY A 694 -18.18 5.58 0.96
C GLY A 694 -19.40 4.71 0.61
N GLY A 695 -19.36 4.07 -0.55
CA GLY A 695 -20.43 3.20 -1.01
C GLY A 695 -21.80 3.91 -1.07
N SER A 696 -22.85 3.21 -0.65
CA SER A 696 -24.24 3.73 -0.59
C SER A 696 -24.53 4.55 0.67
N GLY A 697 -23.59 4.66 1.60
CA GLY A 697 -23.82 5.24 2.93
C GLY A 697 -24.05 6.77 2.93
N TYR A 698 -23.67 7.48 1.87
CA TYR A 698 -23.87 8.93 1.80
C TYR A 698 -25.34 9.34 1.82
N SER A 699 -26.25 8.51 1.32
CA SER A 699 -27.70 8.78 1.37
C SER A 699 -28.22 8.95 2.81
N GLN A 700 -27.65 8.24 3.77
CA GLN A 700 -28.04 8.34 5.18
C GLN A 700 -27.60 9.68 5.79
N ASN A 701 -26.40 10.14 5.44
CA ASN A 701 -25.80 11.35 6.02
C ASN A 701 -26.21 12.64 5.30
N LEU A 702 -26.33 12.62 3.97
CA LEU A 702 -26.59 13.79 3.13
C LEU A 702 -28.03 13.83 2.59
N GLY A 703 -28.80 12.73 2.72
CA GLY A 703 -30.18 12.63 2.22
C GLY A 703 -30.26 12.91 0.72
N ASP A 704 -31.18 13.78 0.30
CA ASP A 704 -31.38 14.24 -1.06
C ASP A 704 -30.33 15.26 -1.56
N GLY A 705 -29.39 15.64 -0.72
CA GLY A 705 -28.30 16.55 -1.04
C GLY A 705 -28.71 18.03 -1.21
N ALA A 706 -29.88 18.47 -0.71
CA ALA A 706 -30.38 19.84 -0.93
C ALA A 706 -29.37 20.91 -0.50
N ALA A 707 -28.76 20.78 0.70
CA ALA A 707 -27.75 21.73 1.20
C ALA A 707 -26.48 21.76 0.31
N VAL A 708 -26.04 20.59 -0.14
CA VAL A 708 -24.88 20.47 -1.04
C VAL A 708 -25.18 21.07 -2.41
N LYS A 709 -26.39 20.85 -2.96
CA LYS A 709 -26.82 21.45 -4.23
C LYS A 709 -26.81 22.97 -4.17
N GLU A 710 -27.38 23.53 -3.11
CA GLU A 710 -27.39 24.98 -2.92
C GLU A 710 -25.97 25.55 -2.84
N TRP A 711 -25.08 24.88 -2.12
CA TRP A 711 -23.69 25.28 -2.02
C TRP A 711 -22.96 25.18 -3.37
N VAL A 712 -23.18 24.12 -4.16
CA VAL A 712 -22.62 24.01 -5.52
C VAL A 712 -23.15 25.12 -6.40
N GLN A 713 -24.47 25.39 -6.40
CA GLN A 713 -25.06 26.47 -7.21
C GLN A 713 -24.44 27.84 -6.95
N ARG A 714 -23.96 28.08 -5.72
CA ARG A 714 -23.28 29.32 -5.32
C ARG A 714 -21.80 29.39 -5.75
N GLY A 715 -21.25 28.34 -6.32
CA GLY A 715 -19.86 28.29 -6.83
C GLY A 715 -18.96 27.27 -6.15
N GLY A 716 -19.49 26.32 -5.38
CA GLY A 716 -18.73 25.24 -4.79
C GLY A 716 -18.30 24.18 -5.82
N VAL A 717 -17.14 23.58 -5.62
CA VAL A 717 -16.62 22.44 -6.39
C VAL A 717 -16.83 21.16 -5.58
N LEU A 718 -17.75 20.32 -6.03
CA LEU A 718 -18.04 19.03 -5.43
C LEU A 718 -17.31 17.92 -6.19
N ILE A 719 -16.49 17.13 -5.48
CA ILE A 719 -15.73 16.02 -6.06
C ILE A 719 -16.19 14.72 -5.39
N GLY A 720 -16.74 13.80 -6.17
CA GLY A 720 -17.08 12.45 -5.71
C GLY A 720 -16.14 11.41 -6.27
N ILE A 721 -15.69 10.51 -5.41
CA ILE A 721 -14.73 9.44 -5.75
C ILE A 721 -15.41 8.08 -5.58
N ALA A 722 -15.29 7.23 -6.59
CA ALA A 722 -15.69 5.83 -6.55
C ALA A 722 -17.15 5.66 -6.08
N GLY A 723 -17.40 5.03 -4.93
CA GLY A 723 -18.75 4.80 -4.40
C GLY A 723 -19.55 6.08 -4.13
N ALA A 724 -18.91 7.23 -3.91
CA ALA A 724 -19.61 8.49 -3.77
C ALA A 724 -20.35 8.90 -5.06
N VAL A 725 -19.86 8.48 -6.23
CA VAL A 725 -20.51 8.74 -7.52
C VAL A 725 -21.90 8.07 -7.61
N ASN A 726 -22.11 6.94 -6.90
CA ASN A 726 -23.44 6.33 -6.84
C ASN A 726 -24.47 7.27 -6.20
N TRP A 727 -24.08 7.97 -5.13
CA TRP A 727 -24.95 8.97 -4.49
C TRP A 727 -25.16 10.19 -5.39
N LEU A 728 -24.12 10.68 -6.07
CA LEU A 728 -24.24 11.79 -7.02
C LEU A 728 -25.16 11.47 -8.20
N ALA A 729 -25.18 10.21 -8.62
CA ALA A 729 -25.96 9.70 -9.76
C ALA A 729 -27.38 9.23 -9.36
N ASP A 730 -27.70 9.16 -8.06
CA ASP A 730 -29.04 8.77 -7.59
C ASP A 730 -30.10 9.74 -8.13
N GLU A 731 -31.20 9.22 -8.67
CA GLU A 731 -32.24 10.04 -9.30
C GLU A 731 -32.88 11.06 -8.35
N LYS A 732 -32.96 10.74 -7.04
CA LYS A 732 -33.47 11.66 -6.00
C LYS A 732 -32.46 12.78 -5.67
N VAL A 733 -31.18 12.47 -5.79
CA VAL A 733 -30.10 13.42 -5.60
C VAL A 733 -29.89 14.25 -6.88
N GLY A 734 -29.80 13.64 -8.06
CA GLY A 734 -29.77 14.32 -9.35
C GLY A 734 -28.62 15.30 -9.55
N LEU A 735 -27.45 15.04 -8.97
CA LEU A 735 -26.24 15.87 -9.09
C LEU A 735 -25.44 15.54 -10.36
N LEU A 736 -25.35 14.26 -10.73
CA LEU A 736 -24.77 13.81 -12.00
C LEU A 736 -25.81 13.04 -12.82
N ALA A 737 -26.02 13.44 -14.08
CA ALA A 737 -26.98 12.82 -14.97
C ALA A 737 -26.39 11.58 -15.67
N VAL A 738 -25.84 10.65 -14.91
CA VAL A 738 -25.33 9.36 -15.35
C VAL A 738 -26.07 8.24 -14.62
N LYS A 739 -26.01 7.02 -15.15
CA LYS A 739 -26.59 5.83 -14.51
C LYS A 739 -25.51 4.81 -14.24
N ARG A 740 -25.54 4.20 -13.03
CA ARG A 740 -24.80 2.99 -12.77
C ARG A 740 -25.45 1.84 -13.52
N GLU A 741 -24.68 1.18 -14.35
CA GLU A 741 -25.19 0.10 -15.21
C GLU A 741 -25.23 -1.22 -14.46
N LYS A 742 -26.29 -1.99 -14.72
CA LYS A 742 -26.42 -3.39 -14.33
C LYS A 742 -25.82 -4.27 -15.41
N ARG A 743 -25.60 -5.55 -15.10
CA ARG A 743 -25.09 -6.53 -16.05
C ARG A 743 -25.99 -6.59 -17.29
N GLU A 744 -25.39 -6.50 -18.46
CA GLU A 744 -26.10 -6.67 -19.71
C GLU A 744 -26.58 -8.13 -19.85
N LYS A 745 -27.86 -8.32 -20.09
CA LYS A 745 -28.39 -9.65 -20.40
C LYS A 745 -27.89 -10.04 -21.79
N ALA A 746 -27.37 -11.24 -21.96
CA ALA A 746 -27.02 -11.77 -23.27
C ALA A 746 -28.25 -11.72 -24.18
N GLU A 747 -28.19 -10.98 -25.27
CA GLU A 747 -29.25 -10.99 -26.29
C GLU A 747 -29.46 -12.43 -26.77
N VAL A 748 -30.61 -13.01 -26.46
CA VAL A 748 -31.06 -14.23 -27.10
C VAL A 748 -31.38 -13.86 -28.54
N LYS A 749 -30.43 -14.03 -29.45
CA LYS A 749 -30.77 -14.09 -30.88
C LYS A 749 -31.79 -15.22 -31.05
N SER A 750 -33.06 -14.86 -31.17
CA SER A 750 -34.12 -15.78 -31.49
C SER A 750 -33.92 -16.28 -32.92
N GLU A 751 -33.09 -17.29 -33.11
CA GLU A 751 -33.22 -18.18 -34.23
C GLU A 751 -34.50 -18.98 -34.02
N LYS A 752 -35.54 -18.64 -34.78
CA LYS A 752 -36.69 -19.51 -34.95
C LYS A 752 -36.19 -20.87 -35.46
N LYS A 753 -36.10 -21.84 -34.56
CA LYS A 753 -35.99 -23.26 -34.90
C LYS A 753 -36.97 -24.04 -34.06
N ASP A 754 -37.68 -24.85 -34.80
CA ASP A 754 -38.74 -25.78 -34.52
C ASP A 754 -38.75 -26.40 -33.10
N ALA A 755 -39.99 -26.42 -32.59
CA ALA A 755 -40.35 -27.13 -31.37
C ALA A 755 -40.28 -28.64 -31.59
N ALA A 756 -39.12 -29.25 -31.26
CA ALA A 756 -39.01 -30.68 -30.93
C ALA A 756 -37.57 -30.95 -30.46
N GLU A 757 -37.47 -31.34 -29.22
CA GLU A 757 -36.34 -31.84 -28.44
C GLU A 757 -35.91 -30.94 -27.29
N THR A 758 -36.70 -30.96 -26.24
CA THR A 758 -36.32 -30.47 -24.89
C THR A 758 -35.60 -31.58 -24.14
N ALA A 759 -34.37 -31.91 -24.55
CA ALA A 759 -33.39 -32.41 -23.63
C ALA A 759 -32.68 -31.18 -23.01
N ALA A 760 -32.84 -30.94 -21.71
CA ALA A 760 -32.24 -29.81 -20.99
C ALA A 760 -30.73 -29.78 -21.23
N ARG A 761 -30.29 -28.86 -22.10
CA ARG A 761 -28.84 -28.56 -22.20
C ARG A 761 -28.40 -27.94 -20.88
N PRO A 762 -27.19 -28.27 -20.35
CA PRO A 762 -26.65 -27.64 -19.14
C PRO A 762 -26.74 -26.10 -19.16
N ASP A 763 -26.52 -25.47 -20.32
CA ASP A 763 -26.59 -24.02 -20.51
C ASP A 763 -27.99 -23.42 -20.27
N ALA A 764 -29.08 -24.22 -20.40
CA ALA A 764 -30.44 -23.75 -20.16
C ALA A 764 -30.79 -23.65 -18.68
N LEU A 765 -30.22 -24.54 -17.83
CA LEU A 765 -30.39 -24.48 -16.39
C LEU A 765 -29.59 -23.33 -15.77
N GLU A 766 -28.35 -23.14 -16.19
CA GLU A 766 -27.50 -22.01 -15.74
C GLU A 766 -28.20 -20.67 -16.02
N LYS A 767 -28.74 -20.48 -17.23
CA LYS A 767 -29.49 -19.26 -17.58
C LYS A 767 -30.82 -19.12 -16.85
N ALA A 768 -31.49 -20.21 -16.51
CA ALA A 768 -32.75 -20.18 -15.79
C ALA A 768 -32.59 -19.76 -14.30
N VAL A 769 -31.43 -19.99 -13.72
CA VAL A 769 -31.12 -19.63 -12.32
C VAL A 769 -30.33 -18.33 -12.18
N GLU A 770 -29.96 -17.68 -13.29
CA GLU A 770 -29.27 -16.37 -13.23
C GLU A 770 -30.15 -15.32 -12.55
N PRO A 771 -29.62 -14.52 -11.62
CA PRO A 771 -30.35 -13.43 -11.00
C PRO A 771 -30.88 -12.43 -12.05
N SER A 772 -32.11 -11.95 -11.84
CA SER A 772 -32.76 -11.05 -12.79
C SER A 772 -32.16 -9.65 -12.83
N ASP A 773 -31.38 -9.27 -11.83
CA ASP A 773 -30.95 -7.88 -11.59
C ASP A 773 -29.61 -7.80 -10.84
N GLU A 774 -28.51 -8.04 -11.54
CA GLU A 774 -27.14 -8.02 -11.01
C GLU A 774 -26.30 -6.88 -11.56
N PHE A 775 -25.28 -6.50 -10.80
CA PHE A 775 -24.16 -5.72 -11.33
C PHE A 775 -23.13 -6.65 -12.00
N PRO A 776 -22.27 -6.13 -12.91
CA PRO A 776 -21.14 -6.88 -13.44
C PRO A 776 -20.25 -7.45 -12.33
N SER A 777 -19.45 -8.46 -12.67
CA SER A 777 -18.48 -9.03 -11.72
C SER A 777 -17.45 -7.99 -11.32
N SER A 778 -17.08 -7.97 -10.03
CA SER A 778 -16.05 -7.03 -9.53
C SER A 778 -14.70 -7.34 -10.16
N VAL A 779 -14.04 -6.35 -10.72
CA VAL A 779 -12.70 -6.51 -11.29
C VAL A 779 -11.68 -6.57 -10.15
N PRO A 780 -10.84 -7.62 -10.07
CA PRO A 780 -9.85 -7.74 -9.00
C PRO A 780 -8.57 -6.93 -9.32
N GLY A 781 -8.70 -5.60 -9.39
CA GLY A 781 -7.59 -4.68 -9.59
C GLY A 781 -6.85 -4.85 -10.91
N ALA A 782 -7.35 -4.26 -11.98
CA ALA A 782 -6.72 -4.25 -13.30
C ALA A 782 -6.35 -2.82 -13.73
N ILE A 783 -5.23 -2.68 -14.44
CA ILE A 783 -4.83 -1.41 -15.07
C ILE A 783 -5.44 -1.35 -16.46
N VAL A 784 -6.22 -0.32 -16.70
CA VAL A 784 -6.88 -0.08 -17.98
C VAL A 784 -6.56 1.31 -18.52
N ARG A 785 -6.83 1.53 -19.80
CA ARG A 785 -6.53 2.78 -20.50
C ARG A 785 -7.80 3.57 -20.76
N ILE A 786 -7.73 4.88 -20.51
CA ILE A 786 -8.81 5.83 -20.83
C ILE A 786 -8.32 6.84 -21.87
N LYS A 787 -9.26 7.38 -22.64
CA LYS A 787 -9.09 8.60 -23.44
C LYS A 787 -9.38 9.81 -22.56
N VAL A 788 -8.56 10.88 -22.70
CA VAL A 788 -8.68 12.12 -21.92
C VAL A 788 -9.02 13.29 -22.86
N ASP A 789 -10.00 14.09 -22.49
CA ASP A 789 -10.28 15.38 -23.16
C ASP A 789 -9.25 16.43 -22.71
N GLN A 790 -8.24 16.64 -23.53
CA GLN A 790 -7.15 17.61 -23.27
C GLN A 790 -7.60 19.06 -23.35
N SER A 791 -8.75 19.36 -23.95
CA SER A 791 -9.30 20.71 -24.06
C SER A 791 -10.02 21.16 -22.79
N HIS A 792 -10.41 20.21 -21.95
CA HIS A 792 -11.07 20.46 -20.67
C HIS A 792 -10.04 20.63 -19.56
N TRP A 793 -10.26 21.61 -18.65
CA TRP A 793 -9.32 21.94 -17.57
C TRP A 793 -8.96 20.75 -16.65
N LEU A 794 -9.84 19.80 -16.44
CA LEU A 794 -9.55 18.57 -15.71
C LEU A 794 -8.52 17.67 -16.42
N GLY A 795 -8.41 17.78 -17.75
CA GLY A 795 -7.48 17.04 -18.58
C GLY A 795 -6.15 17.75 -18.85
N TYR A 796 -5.94 18.96 -18.33
CA TYR A 796 -4.69 19.68 -18.57
C TYR A 796 -3.48 18.93 -18.03
N GLY A 797 -2.42 18.90 -18.84
CA GLY A 797 -1.18 18.19 -18.54
C GLY A 797 -1.16 16.71 -18.94
N TYR A 798 -2.27 16.17 -19.45
CA TYR A 798 -2.34 14.79 -19.96
C TYR A 798 -2.15 14.73 -21.47
N GLY A 799 -1.69 13.56 -21.94
CA GLY A 799 -1.76 13.18 -23.34
C GLY A 799 -3.18 12.75 -23.74
N GLU A 800 -3.33 12.23 -24.97
CA GLU A 800 -4.62 11.72 -25.45
C GLU A 800 -5.17 10.58 -24.59
N THR A 801 -4.30 9.83 -23.93
CA THR A 801 -4.68 8.69 -23.08
C THR A 801 -3.83 8.62 -21.83
N THR A 802 -4.36 8.00 -20.76
CA THR A 802 -3.63 7.67 -19.53
C THR A 802 -4.13 6.35 -18.95
N SER A 803 -3.39 5.80 -17.97
CA SER A 803 -3.73 4.55 -17.29
C SER A 803 -4.50 4.82 -16.00
N VAL A 804 -5.50 3.97 -15.70
CA VAL A 804 -6.28 4.02 -14.46
C VAL A 804 -6.41 2.63 -13.86
N MET A 805 -6.59 2.54 -12.54
CA MET A 805 -6.93 1.30 -11.85
C MET A 805 -8.45 1.10 -11.87
N VAL A 806 -8.90 -0.13 -12.12
CA VAL A 806 -10.27 -0.58 -11.91
C VAL A 806 -10.25 -1.69 -10.88
N ASP A 807 -10.92 -1.45 -9.74
CA ASP A 807 -10.94 -2.34 -8.58
C ASP A 807 -12.37 -2.49 -8.05
N SER A 808 -13.34 -2.60 -8.96
CA SER A 808 -14.75 -2.70 -8.60
C SER A 808 -15.63 -3.22 -9.75
N ASN A 809 -16.93 -3.17 -9.51
CA ASN A 809 -17.96 -3.43 -10.51
C ASN A 809 -18.72 -2.14 -10.90
N ARG A 810 -18.15 -0.97 -10.70
CA ARG A 810 -18.80 0.31 -11.00
C ARG A 810 -18.65 0.65 -12.48
N ILE A 811 -19.72 0.62 -13.20
CA ILE A 811 -19.80 1.04 -14.61
C ILE A 811 -20.85 2.15 -14.71
N PHE A 812 -20.46 3.31 -15.20
CA PHE A 812 -21.35 4.46 -15.38
C PHE A 812 -21.55 4.78 -16.87
N SER A 813 -22.79 5.06 -17.24
CA SER A 813 -23.10 5.54 -18.57
C SER A 813 -22.39 6.88 -18.85
N LEU A 814 -22.20 7.21 -20.14
CA LEU A 814 -21.75 8.54 -20.51
C LEU A 814 -22.81 9.60 -20.12
N ILE A 815 -22.34 10.76 -19.68
CA ILE A 815 -23.21 11.95 -19.52
C ILE A 815 -23.50 12.55 -20.90
N LYS A 816 -24.75 13.01 -21.09
CA LYS A 816 -25.14 13.67 -22.32
C LYS A 816 -24.54 15.08 -22.42
N LEU A 817 -24.23 15.55 -23.65
CA LEU A 817 -23.54 16.81 -23.90
C LEU A 817 -24.26 18.06 -23.36
N ASP A 818 -25.60 18.01 -23.28
CA ASP A 818 -26.41 19.07 -22.67
C ASP A 818 -26.42 19.05 -21.11
N LYS A 819 -25.86 18.03 -20.52
CA LYS A 819 -25.79 17.82 -19.05
C LYS A 819 -24.37 17.92 -18.49
N GLY A 820 -23.36 17.75 -19.33
CA GLY A 820 -21.97 17.80 -18.86
C GLY A 820 -20.95 17.31 -19.88
N THR A 821 -19.76 16.97 -19.41
CA THR A 821 -18.62 16.53 -20.22
C THR A 821 -18.07 15.21 -19.69
N ASN A 822 -17.81 14.26 -20.59
CA ASN A 822 -17.07 13.05 -20.31
C ASN A 822 -15.58 13.32 -20.53
N VAL A 823 -14.88 13.72 -19.48
CA VAL A 823 -13.45 14.11 -19.55
C VAL A 823 -12.54 12.92 -19.69
N GLY A 824 -12.88 11.80 -19.03
CA GLY A 824 -12.19 10.52 -19.14
C GLY A 824 -13.17 9.41 -19.56
N VAL A 825 -12.82 8.65 -20.60
CA VAL A 825 -13.67 7.58 -21.16
C VAL A 825 -12.81 6.34 -21.40
N TYR A 826 -13.26 5.17 -20.93
CA TYR A 826 -12.56 3.92 -21.17
C TYR A 826 -12.42 3.63 -22.67
N LEU A 827 -11.25 3.16 -23.08
CA LEU A 827 -10.98 2.84 -24.49
C LEU A 827 -11.83 1.64 -24.97
N PRO A 828 -11.96 1.44 -26.30
CA PRO A 828 -12.53 0.21 -26.86
C PRO A 828 -11.85 -1.06 -26.34
N GLU A 829 -12.57 -2.18 -26.32
CA GLU A 829 -12.19 -3.45 -25.70
C GLU A 829 -10.77 -3.92 -26.08
N ASP A 830 -10.43 -3.82 -27.37
CA ASP A 830 -9.15 -4.26 -27.95
C ASP A 830 -7.92 -3.46 -27.44
N ARG A 831 -8.14 -2.27 -26.87
CA ARG A 831 -7.08 -1.36 -26.41
C ARG A 831 -7.19 -0.93 -24.95
N MET A 832 -8.21 -1.45 -24.24
CA MET A 832 -8.52 -1.00 -22.88
C MET A 832 -7.64 -1.66 -21.83
N LEU A 833 -7.61 -3.00 -21.77
CA LEU A 833 -6.88 -3.73 -20.72
C LEU A 833 -5.36 -3.69 -20.97
N LEU A 834 -4.61 -3.18 -20.00
CA LEU A 834 -3.15 -3.09 -20.06
C LEU A 834 -2.45 -4.13 -19.18
N SER A 835 -2.95 -4.36 -17.96
CA SER A 835 -2.34 -5.27 -16.98
C SER A 835 -3.39 -5.79 -16.00
N GLY A 836 -3.16 -6.97 -15.45
CA GLY A 836 -4.05 -7.62 -14.50
C GLY A 836 -5.16 -8.44 -15.16
N PHE A 837 -6.07 -8.94 -14.32
CA PHE A 837 -7.20 -9.80 -14.71
C PHE A 837 -8.50 -8.99 -14.77
N MET A 838 -9.34 -9.31 -15.72
CA MET A 838 -10.69 -8.75 -15.86
C MET A 838 -11.66 -9.83 -16.37
N TRP A 839 -12.87 -9.87 -15.82
CA TRP A 839 -13.91 -10.78 -16.23
C TRP A 839 -14.42 -10.46 -17.64
N ASP A 840 -14.92 -11.47 -18.34
CA ASP A 840 -15.38 -11.32 -19.74
C ASP A 840 -16.61 -10.41 -19.88
N ASP A 841 -17.50 -10.39 -18.89
CA ASP A 841 -18.62 -9.43 -18.82
C ASP A 841 -18.14 -7.99 -18.65
N SER A 842 -17.19 -7.77 -17.74
CA SER A 842 -16.60 -6.45 -17.51
C SER A 842 -15.78 -5.97 -18.70
N LYS A 843 -15.01 -6.86 -19.38
CA LYS A 843 -14.30 -6.54 -20.64
C LYS A 843 -15.21 -6.06 -21.74
N LYS A 844 -16.43 -6.62 -21.83
CA LYS A 844 -17.42 -6.26 -22.86
C LYS A 844 -18.20 -4.99 -22.51
N GLN A 845 -18.52 -4.79 -21.23
CA GLN A 845 -19.44 -3.74 -20.81
C GLN A 845 -18.73 -2.43 -20.44
N LEU A 846 -17.49 -2.47 -19.89
CA LEU A 846 -16.73 -1.28 -19.48
C LEU A 846 -16.26 -0.39 -20.65
N PRO A 847 -15.91 -0.91 -21.85
CA PRO A 847 -15.47 -0.09 -22.97
C PRO A 847 -16.44 1.04 -23.31
N ASN A 848 -15.90 2.22 -23.62
CA ASN A 848 -16.64 3.43 -23.97
C ASN A 848 -17.58 3.95 -22.85
N LYS A 849 -17.35 3.59 -21.61
CA LYS A 849 -18.06 4.12 -20.43
C LYS A 849 -17.28 5.24 -19.77
N ALA A 850 -17.96 5.98 -18.90
CA ALA A 850 -17.38 7.15 -18.24
C ALA A 850 -16.44 6.76 -17.07
N TYR A 851 -15.25 7.35 -17.05
CA TYR A 851 -14.32 7.31 -15.92
C TYR A 851 -14.30 8.63 -15.14
N LEU A 852 -14.12 9.78 -15.86
CA LEU A 852 -14.11 11.11 -15.27
C LEU A 852 -15.22 11.94 -15.90
N ILE A 853 -16.14 12.40 -15.06
CA ILE A 853 -17.35 13.08 -15.44
C ILE A 853 -17.36 14.47 -14.83
N HIS A 854 -17.75 15.48 -15.62
CA HIS A 854 -17.92 16.84 -15.15
C HIS A 854 -19.30 17.37 -15.50
N SER A 855 -19.93 18.07 -14.56
CA SER A 855 -21.18 18.79 -14.77
C SER A 855 -21.12 20.17 -14.11
N ARG A 856 -21.84 21.16 -14.67
CA ARG A 856 -22.03 22.47 -14.05
C ARG A 856 -23.40 22.56 -13.38
N MET A 857 -23.43 23.20 -12.21
CA MET A 857 -24.67 23.52 -11.52
C MET A 857 -24.62 24.95 -10.98
N GLY A 858 -25.37 25.86 -11.58
CA GLY A 858 -25.27 27.27 -11.29
C GLY A 858 -23.84 27.80 -11.62
N ARG A 859 -23.14 28.33 -10.60
CA ARG A 859 -21.75 28.79 -10.74
C ARG A 859 -20.71 27.73 -10.37
N GLY A 860 -21.12 26.60 -9.84
CA GLY A 860 -20.22 25.58 -9.32
C GLY A 860 -20.08 24.38 -10.23
N HIS A 861 -19.28 23.44 -9.78
CA HIS A 861 -18.85 22.25 -10.53
C HIS A 861 -19.09 20.98 -9.73
N ILE A 862 -19.45 19.93 -10.44
CA ILE A 862 -19.56 18.57 -9.93
C ILE A 862 -18.62 17.69 -10.75
N VAL A 863 -17.70 17.02 -10.07
CA VAL A 863 -16.70 16.11 -10.65
C VAL A 863 -16.89 14.72 -10.08
N GLY A 864 -17.01 13.71 -10.94
CA GLY A 864 -17.13 12.31 -10.52
C GLY A 864 -16.02 11.47 -11.10
N PHE A 865 -15.27 10.79 -10.24
CA PHE A 865 -14.31 9.74 -10.60
C PHE A 865 -14.94 8.37 -10.37
N ALA A 866 -15.10 7.57 -11.42
CA ALA A 866 -15.73 6.25 -11.32
C ALA A 866 -14.94 5.28 -10.42
N GLU A 867 -13.63 5.40 -10.38
CA GLU A 867 -12.72 4.69 -9.50
C GLU A 867 -11.83 5.67 -8.71
N ASP A 868 -11.12 5.20 -7.68
CA ASP A 868 -10.28 6.07 -6.86
C ASP A 868 -8.97 6.43 -7.59
N PRO A 869 -8.76 7.71 -7.99
CA PRO A 869 -7.54 8.14 -8.67
C PRO A 869 -6.32 8.16 -7.74
N ASN A 870 -6.52 8.02 -6.45
CA ASN A 870 -5.47 8.08 -5.43
C ASN A 870 -5.10 6.69 -4.89
N TYR A 871 -5.54 5.63 -5.54
CA TYR A 871 -5.42 4.24 -5.06
C TYR A 871 -4.05 3.93 -4.49
N ARG A 872 -3.99 3.56 -3.20
CA ARG A 872 -2.77 3.28 -2.40
C ARG A 872 -1.67 4.35 -2.50
N ALA A 873 -2.00 5.56 -2.96
CA ALA A 873 -1.07 6.67 -3.24
C ALA A 873 0.12 6.30 -4.16
N PHE A 874 0.03 5.23 -4.92
CA PHE A 874 1.03 4.85 -5.95
C PHE A 874 0.59 5.14 -7.39
N MET A 875 -0.62 5.66 -7.61
CA MET A 875 -1.12 6.11 -8.91
C MET A 875 -0.59 7.53 -9.26
N ASP A 876 0.73 7.69 -9.31
CA ASP A 876 1.36 8.99 -9.55
C ASP A 876 0.91 9.63 -10.87
N GLY A 877 0.60 8.82 -11.87
CA GLY A 877 0.05 9.27 -13.15
C GLY A 877 -1.26 10.04 -13.04
N LEU A 878 -2.08 9.80 -12.01
CA LEU A 878 -3.40 10.44 -11.85
C LEU A 878 -3.41 11.60 -10.85
N ASN A 879 -2.33 11.82 -10.11
CA ASN A 879 -2.28 12.89 -9.10
C ASN A 879 -2.64 14.26 -9.68
N LEU A 880 -2.13 14.59 -10.88
CA LEU A 880 -2.42 15.88 -11.52
C LEU A 880 -3.90 16.03 -11.87
N MET A 881 -4.62 14.95 -12.25
CA MET A 881 -6.06 15.00 -12.56
C MET A 881 -6.88 15.35 -11.31
N MET A 882 -6.53 14.76 -10.16
CA MET A 882 -7.11 15.11 -8.87
C MET A 882 -6.78 16.54 -8.46
N ILE A 883 -5.54 16.97 -8.64
CA ILE A 883 -5.10 18.34 -8.32
C ILE A 883 -5.74 19.39 -9.25
N ASN A 884 -5.93 19.09 -10.53
CA ASN A 884 -6.71 19.94 -11.42
C ASN A 884 -8.11 20.20 -10.86
N SER A 885 -8.79 19.16 -10.39
CA SER A 885 -10.14 19.31 -9.82
C SER A 885 -10.17 20.18 -8.56
N ILE A 886 -9.11 20.16 -7.75
CA ILE A 886 -8.99 20.88 -6.48
C ILE A 886 -8.49 22.33 -6.71
N PHE A 887 -7.43 22.51 -7.49
CA PHE A 887 -6.71 23.79 -7.58
C PHE A 887 -7.22 24.68 -8.70
N LEU A 888 -7.65 24.11 -9.82
CA LEU A 888 -8.19 24.90 -10.94
C LEU A 888 -9.70 25.11 -10.80
N GLY A 889 -10.43 24.12 -10.29
CA GLY A 889 -11.90 24.12 -10.22
C GLY A 889 -12.52 25.40 -9.63
N PRO A 890 -12.04 25.95 -8.49
CA PRO A 890 -12.59 27.20 -7.95
C PRO A 890 -12.40 28.45 -8.82
N GLY A 891 -11.61 28.37 -9.90
CA GLY A 891 -11.37 29.43 -10.88
C GLY A 891 -12.22 29.30 -12.16
N HIS A 892 -12.81 28.14 -12.42
CA HIS A 892 -13.59 27.81 -13.63
C HIS A 892 -15.07 27.99 -13.43
#